data_e1fcc9e8e2ec52112c4e141f50b0a170
#
_entry.id   e1fcc9e8e2ec52112c4e141f50b0a170
#
_cell.length_a   1.000
_cell.length_b   1.000
_cell.length_c   1.000
_cell.angle_alpha   90.00
_cell.angle_beta   90.00
_cell.angle_gamma   90.00
#
_symmetry.space_group_name_H-M   'P 1'
#
loop_
_entity.id
_entity.type
_entity.pdbx_description
1 polymer ?
#
loop_
_entity_poly.entity_id
_entity_poly.type
_entity_poly.pdbx_seq_one_letter_code
_entity_poly.pdbx_strand_id
1 'polypeptide(L)'
;MSNVYMNRELSWLKFNERVLEEAENPEVPLCERMTFVSIYQSNLDEFFRVRVGSLQDQMLISTEIRENKTKMTSAEQIRAIIKEVKKLNQRKDKAYEKLMKKIEEYGITLINHASAKSEEKKFLEKYFMKEIMPLSSPTIVGKRQPFPFLKNGEIYAVVVLETRNKKERIGIIPCSNNMLTRMVELPGGKGRYMLIEDLILHYIGKVFKGYKVKGKSLLKVVRNADIDADAAYDEDLDYREFMEDLMKQRKKLSPVRIDLSREMDETVVDALCRYLDVTPDRVFRSEAPLDVSFVFQLQDLLRRNTELFYEKRVPQKSPEFKDGQSILQQITQEDKLLSYPYDSIRPFLKMLTEAAEDDSVISIKMTLYRLAKQSKVIEALCEAAENGKEVVVLVELRARFDEENNIRWSRMLEEDGCQIIYGLEHYKVHSKLCLITRRGENGIQYITQIGTGNYNEKTARLYTDFSLMTANEQIGMDAARVFQALAKGEVVEDMEHLLVAPKCLQSKVIEKIEEQIQKQKNGETAYIGLKMNSLTDKRIIDKLIDASKAGVKIDMIVRGICCLIPGVEGETENIHVISVVGRFLEHSRIYIFGNGEEAQYYIGSADFMTRNTVKRVEVAAPVYSERLKKRLQDFFDLMLSDNKKARKEDAKGAYSVVECKGQPINSQELLYQEAYAKAAVNSSNQLEAAVQQTENKVIE
;
A
#
# COMPACT_ATOMS: atom_id res chain seq x y z
N MET A 1 -11.78 10.65 -32.13
CA MET A 1 -12.09 10.94 -30.74
C MET A 1 -10.76 11.06 -30.01
N SER A 2 -10.49 12.19 -29.38
CA SER A 2 -9.30 12.41 -28.55
C SER A 2 -9.30 11.34 -27.44
N ASN A 3 -8.16 10.69 -27.20
CA ASN A 3 -8.06 9.65 -26.20
C ASN A 3 -7.77 10.30 -24.83
N VAL A 4 -8.83 10.66 -24.12
CA VAL A 4 -8.74 11.29 -22.78
C VAL A 4 -8.71 10.29 -21.64
N TYR A 5 -8.78 9.00 -21.94
CA TYR A 5 -8.78 7.94 -20.94
C TYR A 5 -7.57 7.01 -21.09
N MET A 6 -7.05 6.59 -19.96
CA MET A 6 -6.05 5.52 -19.85
C MET A 6 -6.70 4.25 -19.26
N ASN A 7 -6.30 3.09 -19.80
CA ASN A 7 -6.67 1.82 -19.20
C ASN A 7 -6.11 1.73 -17.77
N ARG A 8 -6.93 1.25 -16.85
CA ARG A 8 -6.62 1.18 -15.43
C ARG A 8 -5.37 0.34 -15.13
N GLU A 9 -5.25 -0.82 -15.77
CA GLU A 9 -4.17 -1.77 -15.50
C GLU A 9 -2.85 -1.27 -16.10
N LEU A 10 -2.90 -0.63 -17.26
CA LEU A 10 -1.72 0.01 -17.87
C LEU A 10 -1.27 1.23 -17.07
N SER A 11 -2.20 2.03 -16.54
CA SER A 11 -1.89 3.12 -15.63
C SER A 11 -1.22 2.62 -14.34
N TRP A 12 -1.67 1.47 -13.81
CA TRP A 12 -1.04 0.83 -12.66
C TRP A 12 0.42 0.41 -12.96
N LEU A 13 0.68 -0.13 -14.16
CA LEU A 13 2.04 -0.48 -14.56
C LEU A 13 2.95 0.75 -14.63
N LYS A 14 2.44 1.90 -15.12
CA LYS A 14 3.17 3.18 -15.08
C LYS A 14 3.48 3.64 -13.66
N PHE A 15 2.58 3.40 -12.70
CA PHE A 15 2.89 3.64 -11.29
C PHE A 15 4.04 2.73 -10.80
N ASN A 16 3.99 1.44 -11.09
CA ASN A 16 5.04 0.53 -10.66
C ASN A 16 6.37 0.79 -11.40
N GLU A 17 6.31 1.35 -12.62
CA GLU A 17 7.48 1.87 -13.34
C GLU A 17 8.15 3.01 -12.56
N ARG A 18 7.37 3.98 -12.03
CA ARG A 18 7.91 5.07 -11.18
C ARG A 18 8.56 4.56 -9.90
N VAL A 19 8.06 3.45 -9.33
CA VAL A 19 8.73 2.75 -8.21
C VAL A 19 10.09 2.19 -8.64
N LEU A 20 10.18 1.61 -9.85
CA LEU A 20 11.44 1.12 -10.40
C LEU A 20 12.43 2.25 -10.69
N GLU A 21 11.96 3.42 -11.13
CA GLU A 21 12.78 4.61 -11.33
C GLU A 21 13.51 5.06 -10.07
N GLU A 22 12.91 4.91 -8.89
CA GLU A 22 13.60 5.18 -7.61
C GLU A 22 14.77 4.20 -7.38
N ALA A 23 14.66 2.95 -7.84
CA ALA A 23 15.78 2.00 -7.81
C ALA A 23 16.88 2.37 -8.80
N GLU A 24 16.54 3.00 -9.92
CA GLU A 24 17.48 3.45 -10.94
C GLU A 24 18.13 4.81 -10.59
N ASN A 25 17.50 5.63 -9.75
CA ASN A 25 17.93 6.99 -9.42
C ASN A 25 19.21 7.00 -8.54
N PRO A 26 20.33 7.57 -9.01
CA PRO A 26 21.58 7.61 -8.25
C PRO A 26 21.54 8.50 -7.01
N GLU A 27 20.60 9.44 -6.91
CA GLU A 27 20.45 10.30 -5.73
C GLU A 27 19.80 9.55 -4.55
N VAL A 28 19.19 8.40 -4.79
CA VAL A 28 18.64 7.52 -3.74
C VAL A 28 19.78 6.68 -3.15
N PRO A 29 19.91 6.57 -1.82
CA PRO A 29 20.92 5.74 -1.17
C PRO A 29 20.88 4.29 -1.64
N LEU A 30 22.03 3.62 -1.71
CA LEU A 30 22.19 2.32 -2.38
C LEU A 30 21.26 1.22 -1.80
N CYS A 31 21.18 1.10 -0.47
CA CYS A 31 20.31 0.11 0.18
C CYS A 31 18.82 0.42 -0.06
N GLU A 32 18.44 1.69 -0.09
CA GLU A 32 17.07 2.08 -0.40
C GLU A 32 16.69 1.75 -1.85
N ARG A 33 17.64 1.90 -2.79
CA ARG A 33 17.42 1.48 -4.19
C ARG A 33 17.16 -0.03 -4.28
N MET A 34 17.87 -0.84 -3.48
CA MET A 34 17.60 -2.28 -3.37
C MET A 34 16.20 -2.55 -2.82
N THR A 35 15.77 -1.77 -1.82
CA THR A 35 14.40 -1.82 -1.29
C THR A 35 13.38 -1.54 -2.40
N PHE A 36 13.60 -0.53 -3.24
CA PHE A 36 12.69 -0.22 -4.34
C PHE A 36 12.62 -1.32 -5.40
N VAL A 37 13.71 -2.06 -5.69
CA VAL A 37 13.64 -3.26 -6.54
C VAL A 37 12.73 -4.32 -5.92
N SER A 38 12.83 -4.54 -4.60
CA SER A 38 11.99 -5.49 -3.88
C SER A 38 10.52 -5.06 -3.87
N ILE A 39 10.25 -3.77 -3.64
CA ILE A 39 8.88 -3.20 -3.68
C ILE A 39 8.29 -3.36 -5.09
N TYR A 40 9.04 -3.03 -6.14
CA TYR A 40 8.59 -3.21 -7.54
C TYR A 40 8.15 -4.66 -7.79
N GLN A 41 8.96 -5.64 -7.37
CA GLN A 41 8.65 -7.05 -7.57
C GLN A 41 7.43 -7.51 -6.75
N SER A 42 7.37 -7.13 -5.49
CA SER A 42 6.25 -7.47 -4.60
C SER A 42 4.93 -6.87 -5.11
N ASN A 43 4.96 -5.61 -5.54
CA ASN A 43 3.80 -4.94 -6.16
C ASN A 43 3.34 -5.69 -7.41
N LEU A 44 4.29 -6.10 -8.27
CA LEU A 44 3.97 -6.83 -9.50
C LEU A 44 3.36 -8.20 -9.20
N ASP A 45 3.88 -8.92 -8.20
CA ASP A 45 3.33 -10.21 -7.77
C ASP A 45 1.89 -10.05 -7.25
N GLU A 46 1.62 -9.01 -6.44
CA GLU A 46 0.28 -8.70 -5.97
C GLU A 46 -0.66 -8.31 -7.13
N PHE A 47 -0.17 -7.50 -8.08
CA PHE A 47 -0.94 -7.12 -9.26
C PHE A 47 -1.39 -8.35 -10.08
N PHE A 48 -0.49 -9.31 -10.31
CA PHE A 48 -0.86 -10.55 -10.99
C PHE A 48 -1.86 -11.37 -10.17
N ARG A 49 -1.63 -11.51 -8.88
CA ARG A 49 -2.51 -12.27 -7.99
C ARG A 49 -3.94 -11.72 -7.95
N VAL A 50 -4.08 -10.41 -7.95
CA VAL A 50 -5.37 -9.75 -7.76
C VAL A 50 -5.97 -9.30 -9.08
N ARG A 51 -5.23 -8.54 -9.89
CA ARG A 51 -5.80 -7.89 -11.08
C ARG A 51 -5.80 -8.77 -12.32
N VAL A 52 -4.66 -9.40 -12.61
CA VAL A 52 -4.60 -10.35 -13.75
C VAL A 52 -5.47 -11.58 -13.45
N GLY A 53 -5.50 -12.03 -12.18
CA GLY A 53 -6.43 -13.06 -11.73
C GLY A 53 -7.89 -12.70 -12.01
N SER A 54 -8.35 -11.54 -11.56
CA SER A 54 -9.70 -11.03 -11.85
C SER A 54 -10.01 -10.95 -13.35
N LEU A 55 -9.06 -10.47 -14.19
CA LEU A 55 -9.26 -10.42 -15.64
C LEU A 55 -9.38 -11.83 -16.25
N GLN A 56 -8.64 -12.80 -15.71
CA GLN A 56 -8.75 -14.20 -16.11
C GLN A 56 -10.12 -14.78 -15.76
N ASP A 57 -10.61 -14.52 -14.55
CA ASP A 57 -11.92 -14.99 -14.11
C ASP A 57 -13.03 -14.37 -14.96
N GLN A 58 -12.94 -13.09 -15.32
CA GLN A 58 -13.88 -12.44 -16.23
C GLN A 58 -13.92 -13.09 -17.61
N MET A 59 -12.77 -13.55 -18.14
CA MET A 59 -12.75 -14.27 -19.42
C MET A 59 -13.49 -15.62 -19.38
N LEU A 60 -13.56 -16.26 -18.21
CA LEU A 60 -14.32 -17.51 -18.02
C LEU A 60 -15.84 -17.24 -18.04
N ILE A 61 -16.27 -16.04 -17.64
CA ILE A 61 -17.69 -15.64 -17.66
C ILE A 61 -18.10 -15.19 -19.08
N SER A 62 -17.33 -14.30 -19.70
CA SER A 62 -17.56 -13.82 -21.06
C SER A 62 -16.30 -13.18 -21.65
N THR A 63 -15.99 -13.53 -22.89
CA THR A 63 -14.86 -12.97 -23.65
C THR A 63 -15.14 -11.57 -24.21
N GLU A 64 -16.39 -11.13 -24.22
CA GLU A 64 -16.84 -9.89 -24.86
C GLU A 64 -16.97 -8.71 -23.88
N ILE A 65 -16.85 -8.95 -22.58
CA ILE A 65 -16.90 -7.89 -21.58
C ILE A 65 -15.79 -6.86 -21.86
N ARG A 66 -16.19 -5.60 -22.03
CA ARG A 66 -15.31 -4.47 -22.28
C ARG A 66 -15.30 -3.52 -21.09
N GLU A 67 -14.11 -3.08 -20.71
CA GLU A 67 -14.01 -2.07 -19.66
C GLU A 67 -14.56 -0.70 -20.15
N ASN A 68 -15.01 0.14 -19.23
CA ASN A 68 -15.89 1.27 -19.54
C ASN A 68 -15.18 2.52 -20.10
N LYS A 69 -13.84 2.61 -20.08
CA LYS A 69 -13.06 3.76 -20.54
C LYS A 69 -12.41 3.54 -21.91
N THR A 70 -11.47 2.62 -22.01
CA THR A 70 -10.76 2.33 -23.27
C THR A 70 -11.41 1.23 -24.10
N LYS A 71 -12.49 0.61 -23.60
CA LYS A 71 -13.24 -0.44 -24.29
C LYS A 71 -12.46 -1.73 -24.61
N MET A 72 -11.32 -1.93 -23.96
CA MET A 72 -10.53 -3.16 -24.09
C MET A 72 -11.24 -4.35 -23.45
N THR A 73 -11.21 -5.50 -24.10
CA THR A 73 -11.62 -6.78 -23.50
C THR A 73 -10.59 -7.25 -22.47
N SER A 74 -10.95 -8.19 -21.61
CA SER A 74 -10.00 -8.77 -20.63
C SER A 74 -8.79 -9.42 -21.30
N ALA A 75 -8.98 -10.08 -22.44
CA ALA A 75 -7.88 -10.66 -23.23
C ALA A 75 -6.93 -9.61 -23.82
N GLU A 76 -7.47 -8.50 -24.33
CA GLU A 76 -6.67 -7.38 -24.86
C GLU A 76 -5.88 -6.71 -23.75
N GLN A 77 -6.48 -6.52 -22.57
CA GLN A 77 -5.79 -5.98 -21.40
C GLN A 77 -4.63 -6.90 -20.95
N ILE A 78 -4.88 -8.20 -20.83
CA ILE A 78 -3.84 -9.17 -20.44
C ILE A 78 -2.67 -9.18 -21.43
N ARG A 79 -2.93 -9.17 -22.76
CA ARG A 79 -1.86 -9.07 -23.77
C ARG A 79 -1.03 -7.81 -23.63
N ALA A 80 -1.69 -6.66 -23.42
CA ALA A 80 -1.01 -5.38 -23.21
C ALA A 80 -0.17 -5.38 -21.92
N ILE A 81 -0.71 -5.92 -20.82
CA ILE A 81 -0.01 -6.08 -19.55
C ILE A 81 1.26 -6.93 -19.74
N ILE A 82 1.15 -8.11 -20.35
CA ILE A 82 2.28 -9.02 -20.57
C ILE A 82 3.38 -8.34 -21.37
N LYS A 83 3.02 -7.64 -22.46
CA LYS A 83 3.96 -6.89 -23.28
C LYS A 83 4.74 -5.85 -22.48
N GLU A 84 4.06 -5.09 -21.63
CA GLU A 84 4.69 -4.04 -20.83
C GLU A 84 5.55 -4.62 -19.71
N VAL A 85 5.04 -5.63 -19.02
CA VAL A 85 5.76 -6.32 -17.92
C VAL A 85 7.06 -6.95 -18.41
N LYS A 86 7.10 -7.53 -19.63
CA LYS A 86 8.35 -8.06 -20.20
C LYS A 86 9.44 -6.97 -20.35
N LYS A 87 9.08 -5.75 -20.75
CA LYS A 87 10.02 -4.62 -20.84
C LYS A 87 10.48 -4.16 -19.44
N LEU A 88 9.54 -3.99 -18.52
CA LEU A 88 9.84 -3.55 -17.16
C LEU A 88 10.71 -4.54 -16.39
N ASN A 89 10.49 -5.85 -16.57
CA ASN A 89 11.33 -6.88 -15.96
C ASN A 89 12.77 -6.85 -16.47
N GLN A 90 12.99 -6.58 -17.76
CA GLN A 90 14.34 -6.38 -18.29
C GLN A 90 15.05 -5.17 -17.67
N ARG A 91 14.32 -4.07 -17.41
CA ARG A 91 14.85 -2.91 -16.69
C ARG A 91 15.17 -3.24 -15.24
N LYS A 92 14.25 -3.95 -14.56
CA LYS A 92 14.46 -4.43 -13.18
C LYS A 92 15.73 -5.30 -13.07
N ASP A 93 15.91 -6.25 -13.97
CA ASP A 93 17.08 -7.15 -13.96
C ASP A 93 18.39 -6.36 -14.13
N LYS A 94 18.42 -5.42 -15.06
CA LYS A 94 19.57 -4.52 -15.27
C LYS A 94 19.83 -3.60 -14.07
N ALA A 95 18.78 -3.07 -13.44
CA ALA A 95 18.91 -2.25 -12.24
C ALA A 95 19.49 -3.09 -11.10
N TYR A 96 18.95 -4.29 -10.86
CA TYR A 96 19.45 -5.23 -9.87
C TYR A 96 20.94 -5.55 -10.07
N GLU A 97 21.36 -5.91 -11.29
CA GLU A 97 22.75 -6.21 -11.61
C GLU A 97 23.69 -5.04 -11.27
N LYS A 98 23.32 -3.83 -11.70
CA LYS A 98 24.10 -2.61 -11.41
C LYS A 98 24.23 -2.34 -9.91
N LEU A 99 23.13 -2.55 -9.15
CA LEU A 99 23.12 -2.35 -7.71
C LEU A 99 24.00 -3.40 -7.00
N MET A 100 23.93 -4.67 -7.41
CA MET A 100 24.77 -5.72 -6.84
C MET A 100 26.26 -5.46 -7.08
N LYS A 101 26.66 -4.97 -8.26
CA LYS A 101 28.05 -4.55 -8.52
C LYS A 101 28.52 -3.44 -7.57
N LYS A 102 27.64 -2.49 -7.23
CA LYS A 102 27.97 -1.45 -6.24
C LYS A 102 28.05 -1.99 -4.82
N ILE A 103 27.24 -2.97 -4.46
CA ILE A 103 27.29 -3.64 -3.15
C ILE A 103 28.63 -4.37 -2.95
N GLU A 104 29.24 -4.89 -4.01
CA GLU A 104 30.56 -5.54 -3.96
C GLU A 104 31.65 -4.58 -3.46
N GLU A 105 31.55 -3.27 -3.74
CA GLU A 105 32.47 -2.24 -3.24
C GLU A 105 32.46 -2.13 -1.71
N TYR A 106 31.36 -2.56 -1.07
CA TYR A 106 31.19 -2.63 0.40
C TYR A 106 31.52 -4.01 0.99
N GLY A 107 32.19 -4.86 0.20
CA GLY A 107 32.70 -6.15 0.67
C GLY A 107 31.67 -7.26 0.73
N ILE A 108 30.48 -7.10 0.15
CA ILE A 108 29.48 -8.16 0.05
C ILE A 108 29.32 -8.61 -1.40
N THR A 109 29.52 -9.90 -1.65
CA THR A 109 29.43 -10.50 -2.99
C THR A 109 28.50 -11.69 -2.96
N LEU A 110 27.47 -11.67 -3.81
CA LEU A 110 26.71 -12.88 -4.14
C LEU A 110 27.42 -13.62 -5.28
N ILE A 111 27.79 -14.85 -5.01
CA ILE A 111 28.50 -15.68 -5.99
C ILE A 111 27.62 -16.79 -6.54
N ASN A 112 27.91 -17.21 -7.76
CA ASN A 112 27.49 -18.50 -8.29
C ASN A 112 28.56 -19.55 -8.03
N HIS A 113 28.19 -20.84 -8.17
CA HIS A 113 29.15 -21.94 -7.93
C HIS A 113 30.36 -21.90 -8.88
N ALA A 114 30.25 -21.36 -10.09
CA ALA A 114 31.36 -21.28 -11.04
C ALA A 114 32.46 -20.36 -10.52
N SER A 115 32.10 -19.24 -9.90
CA SER A 115 33.03 -18.24 -9.33
C SER A 115 33.52 -18.60 -7.91
N ALA A 116 33.06 -19.70 -7.32
CA ALA A 116 33.49 -20.17 -6.02
C ALA A 116 34.92 -20.75 -6.05
N LYS A 117 35.73 -20.43 -5.02
CA LYS A 117 37.10 -20.99 -4.84
C LYS A 117 37.06 -22.48 -4.47
N SER A 118 38.18 -23.18 -4.61
CA SER A 118 38.24 -24.63 -4.35
C SER A 118 37.78 -25.02 -2.95
N GLU A 119 38.17 -24.23 -1.93
CA GLU A 119 37.73 -24.46 -0.53
C GLU A 119 36.24 -24.18 -0.33
N GLU A 120 35.75 -23.10 -0.94
CA GLU A 120 34.35 -22.74 -0.92
C GLU A 120 33.49 -23.83 -1.57
N LYS A 121 33.91 -24.39 -2.71
CA LYS A 121 33.23 -25.52 -3.38
C LYS A 121 33.13 -26.74 -2.50
N LYS A 122 34.23 -27.10 -1.78
CA LYS A 122 34.24 -28.22 -0.82
C LYS A 122 33.25 -27.97 0.34
N PHE A 123 33.27 -26.74 0.86
CA PHE A 123 32.33 -26.33 1.91
C PHE A 123 30.87 -26.42 1.42
N LEU A 124 30.54 -25.82 0.27
CA LEU A 124 29.21 -25.81 -0.31
C LEU A 124 28.69 -27.25 -0.57
N GLU A 125 29.55 -28.14 -1.06
CA GLU A 125 29.20 -29.54 -1.26
C GLU A 125 28.89 -30.24 0.07
N LYS A 126 29.75 -30.05 1.09
CA LYS A 126 29.53 -30.61 2.42
C LYS A 126 28.26 -30.05 3.07
N TYR A 127 28.05 -28.75 2.96
CA TYR A 127 26.84 -28.07 3.46
C TYR A 127 25.58 -28.61 2.78
N PHE A 128 25.60 -28.73 1.44
CA PHE A 128 24.49 -29.31 0.70
C PHE A 128 24.18 -30.73 1.16
N MET A 129 25.21 -31.58 1.28
CA MET A 129 25.01 -33.00 1.63
C MET A 129 24.53 -33.21 3.07
N LYS A 130 24.94 -32.34 4.03
CA LYS A 130 24.64 -32.50 5.45
C LYS A 130 23.40 -31.76 5.90
N GLU A 131 23.17 -30.54 5.37
CA GLU A 131 22.13 -29.64 5.87
C GLU A 131 20.92 -29.57 4.91
N ILE A 132 21.15 -29.57 3.58
CA ILE A 132 20.08 -29.35 2.60
C ILE A 132 19.50 -30.68 2.11
N MET A 133 20.35 -31.63 1.72
CA MET A 133 19.90 -32.89 1.11
C MET A 133 18.96 -33.70 2.01
N PRO A 134 19.18 -33.82 3.34
CA PRO A 134 18.28 -34.54 4.22
C PRO A 134 16.87 -33.89 4.35
N LEU A 135 16.78 -32.57 4.12
CA LEU A 135 15.54 -31.80 4.18
C LEU A 135 14.85 -31.71 2.83
N SER A 136 15.50 -32.16 1.75
CA SER A 136 14.96 -32.07 0.41
C SER A 136 13.84 -33.10 0.19
N SER A 137 12.72 -32.67 -0.41
CA SER A 137 11.58 -33.53 -0.76
C SER A 137 11.41 -33.57 -2.29
N PRO A 138 12.22 -34.36 -3.01
CA PRO A 138 12.16 -34.45 -4.47
C PRO A 138 10.93 -35.20 -4.93
N THR A 139 10.30 -34.71 -6.01
CA THR A 139 9.21 -35.38 -6.72
C THR A 139 9.62 -35.63 -8.17
N ILE A 140 9.44 -36.84 -8.69
CA ILE A 140 9.59 -37.15 -10.13
C ILE A 140 8.20 -37.33 -10.69
N VAL A 141 7.77 -36.44 -11.57
CA VAL A 141 6.45 -36.46 -12.17
C VAL A 141 6.26 -37.68 -13.09
N GLY A 142 5.19 -38.42 -12.87
CA GLY A 142 4.88 -39.65 -13.64
C GLY A 142 3.55 -40.26 -13.26
N LYS A 143 3.25 -41.46 -13.82
CA LYS A 143 1.96 -42.11 -13.56
C LYS A 143 1.65 -42.40 -12.08
N ARG A 144 2.69 -42.66 -11.27
CA ARG A 144 2.54 -42.97 -9.82
C ARG A 144 2.78 -41.74 -8.90
N GLN A 145 3.35 -40.68 -9.43
CA GLN A 145 3.59 -39.44 -8.73
C GLN A 145 3.09 -38.29 -9.62
N PRO A 146 1.87 -37.81 -9.39
CA PRO A 146 1.33 -36.69 -10.15
C PRO A 146 2.15 -35.42 -9.93
N PHE A 147 1.92 -34.41 -10.76
CA PHE A 147 2.55 -33.11 -10.61
C PHE A 147 2.19 -32.51 -9.22
N PRO A 148 3.17 -32.12 -8.39
CA PRO A 148 2.89 -31.65 -7.04
C PRO A 148 2.20 -30.29 -7.07
N PHE A 149 1.43 -29.99 -6.02
CA PHE A 149 0.90 -28.65 -5.83
C PHE A 149 2.04 -27.68 -5.48
N LEU A 150 2.27 -26.69 -6.34
CA LEU A 150 3.24 -25.63 -6.09
C LEU A 150 2.56 -24.47 -5.39
N LYS A 151 3.07 -24.13 -4.20
CA LYS A 151 2.53 -23.03 -3.40
C LYS A 151 2.83 -21.68 -4.03
N ASN A 152 1.95 -20.71 -3.80
CA ASN A 152 2.10 -19.36 -4.31
C ASN A 152 3.37 -18.69 -3.80
N GLY A 153 4.16 -18.13 -4.73
CA GLY A 153 5.35 -17.34 -4.43
C GLY A 153 6.58 -18.13 -3.97
N GLU A 154 6.45 -19.44 -3.69
CA GLU A 154 7.60 -20.26 -3.33
C GLU A 154 8.48 -20.60 -4.54
N ILE A 155 9.78 -20.76 -4.29
CA ILE A 155 10.76 -21.12 -5.31
C ILE A 155 10.98 -22.65 -5.31
N TYR A 156 10.98 -23.23 -6.51
CA TYR A 156 11.23 -24.64 -6.75
C TYR A 156 12.38 -24.81 -7.74
N ALA A 157 13.24 -25.80 -7.53
CA ALA A 157 14.16 -26.24 -8.55
C ALA A 157 13.45 -27.26 -9.44
N VAL A 158 13.35 -26.99 -10.73
CA VAL A 158 12.78 -27.88 -11.74
C VAL A 158 13.90 -28.44 -12.62
N VAL A 159 13.84 -29.73 -12.93
CA VAL A 159 14.87 -30.42 -13.67
C VAL A 159 14.27 -31.40 -14.70
N VAL A 160 14.86 -31.45 -15.87
CA VAL A 160 14.57 -32.48 -16.91
C VAL A 160 15.50 -33.64 -16.71
N LEU A 161 14.94 -34.81 -16.44
CA LEU A 161 15.62 -36.04 -16.11
C LEU A 161 15.44 -37.03 -17.26
N GLU A 162 16.55 -37.46 -17.86
CA GLU A 162 16.55 -38.56 -18.84
C GLU A 162 16.74 -39.92 -18.11
N THR A 163 15.79 -40.85 -18.33
CA THR A 163 15.88 -42.21 -17.82
C THR A 163 16.86 -43.07 -18.67
N ARG A 164 17.26 -44.24 -18.17
CA ARG A 164 18.07 -45.19 -18.93
C ARG A 164 17.45 -45.59 -20.29
N ASN A 165 16.11 -45.55 -20.38
CA ASN A 165 15.37 -45.84 -21.61
C ASN A 165 15.12 -44.57 -22.47
N LYS A 166 15.93 -43.50 -22.28
CA LYS A 166 15.84 -42.22 -23.00
C LYS A 166 14.49 -41.50 -22.90
N LYS A 167 13.65 -41.86 -21.91
CA LYS A 167 12.41 -41.14 -21.62
C LYS A 167 12.68 -39.95 -20.68
N GLU A 168 12.13 -38.81 -21.02
CA GLU A 168 12.24 -37.62 -20.19
C GLU A 168 11.18 -37.60 -19.08
N ARG A 169 11.55 -37.05 -17.92
CA ARG A 169 10.73 -36.82 -16.73
C ARG A 169 11.03 -35.50 -16.16
N ILE A 170 10.05 -34.86 -15.50
CA ILE A 170 10.24 -33.63 -14.74
C ILE A 170 10.48 -34.00 -13.29
N GLY A 171 11.59 -33.53 -12.73
CA GLY A 171 11.87 -33.58 -11.30
C GLY A 171 11.66 -32.19 -10.69
N ILE A 172 11.12 -32.12 -9.47
CA ILE A 172 10.80 -30.86 -8.75
C ILE A 172 11.30 -31.00 -7.32
N ILE A 173 11.95 -29.94 -6.80
CA ILE A 173 12.40 -29.83 -5.42
C ILE A 173 11.99 -28.45 -4.86
N PRO A 174 11.27 -28.37 -3.74
CA PRO A 174 11.06 -27.10 -3.03
C PRO A 174 12.41 -26.52 -2.54
N CYS A 175 12.66 -25.24 -2.80
CA CYS A 175 13.87 -24.55 -2.34
C CYS A 175 13.66 -23.81 -1.02
N SER A 176 12.41 -23.50 -0.67
CA SER A 176 12.07 -22.81 0.57
C SER A 176 11.94 -23.81 1.72
N ASN A 177 12.63 -23.55 2.82
CA ASN A 177 12.47 -24.26 4.07
C ASN A 177 12.71 -23.27 5.24
N ASN A 178 11.77 -23.22 6.17
CA ASN A 178 11.84 -22.30 7.33
C ASN A 178 13.06 -22.54 8.24
N MET A 179 13.71 -23.70 8.10
CA MET A 179 14.89 -24.08 8.90
C MET A 179 16.22 -23.67 8.25
N LEU A 180 16.22 -23.24 6.99
CA LEU A 180 17.43 -22.92 6.24
C LEU A 180 17.52 -21.42 5.96
N THR A 181 18.70 -20.87 6.20
CA THR A 181 19.01 -19.47 5.86
C THR A 181 19.13 -19.32 4.35
N ARG A 182 18.47 -18.34 3.75
CA ARG A 182 18.47 -18.15 2.30
C ARG A 182 19.83 -17.72 1.76
N MET A 183 20.55 -16.87 2.50
CA MET A 183 21.94 -16.47 2.16
C MET A 183 22.92 -17.36 2.91
N VAL A 184 23.58 -18.27 2.20
CA VAL A 184 24.61 -19.15 2.77
C VAL A 184 25.95 -18.44 2.75
N GLU A 185 26.51 -18.16 3.94
CA GLU A 185 27.84 -17.55 4.08
C GLU A 185 28.94 -18.56 3.78
N LEU A 186 29.95 -18.12 3.03
CA LEU A 186 31.08 -18.95 2.67
C LEU A 186 32.21 -18.86 3.70
N PRO A 187 33.06 -19.90 3.84
CA PRO A 187 34.12 -19.91 4.81
C PRO A 187 35.13 -18.78 4.57
N GLY A 188 35.64 -18.22 5.70
CA GLY A 188 36.62 -17.15 5.68
C GLY A 188 36.10 -15.76 6.04
N GLY A 189 34.81 -15.60 6.35
CA GLY A 189 34.20 -14.37 6.87
C GLY A 189 34.40 -13.12 5.99
N LYS A 190 34.46 -13.30 4.67
CA LYS A 190 34.84 -12.25 3.71
C LYS A 190 33.63 -11.65 2.98
N GLY A 191 32.41 -11.70 3.56
CA GLY A 191 31.24 -11.13 2.93
C GLY A 191 30.81 -11.82 1.63
N ARG A 192 31.15 -13.08 1.43
CA ARG A 192 30.81 -13.86 0.24
C ARG A 192 29.64 -14.80 0.56
N TYR A 193 28.61 -14.74 -0.23
CA TYR A 193 27.35 -15.49 -0.01
C TYR A 193 26.90 -16.18 -1.28
N MET A 194 26.16 -17.28 -1.13
CA MET A 194 25.44 -17.96 -2.21
C MET A 194 23.97 -18.14 -1.80
N LEU A 195 23.03 -17.90 -2.71
CA LEU A 195 21.64 -18.18 -2.44
C LEU A 195 21.38 -19.69 -2.40
N ILE A 196 20.57 -20.13 -1.45
CA ILE A 196 20.29 -21.55 -1.21
C ILE A 196 19.62 -22.21 -2.42
N GLU A 197 18.73 -21.49 -3.12
CA GLU A 197 18.07 -21.96 -4.34
C GLU A 197 19.09 -22.24 -5.47
N ASP A 198 20.12 -21.42 -5.61
CA ASP A 198 21.20 -21.63 -6.59
C ASP A 198 22.08 -22.83 -6.21
N LEU A 199 22.32 -23.01 -4.91
CA LEU A 199 23.05 -24.16 -4.39
C LEU A 199 22.30 -25.47 -4.63
N ILE A 200 20.99 -25.50 -4.37
CA ILE A 200 20.11 -26.63 -4.67
C ILE A 200 20.12 -26.92 -6.17
N LEU A 201 19.93 -25.90 -7.00
CA LEU A 201 19.94 -26.03 -8.45
C LEU A 201 21.29 -26.55 -8.97
N HIS A 202 22.41 -26.15 -8.35
CA HIS A 202 23.74 -26.62 -8.74
C HIS A 202 23.89 -28.12 -8.47
N TYR A 203 23.57 -28.58 -7.26
CA TYR A 203 23.74 -29.98 -6.84
C TYR A 203 22.52 -30.87 -7.10
N ILE A 204 21.54 -30.41 -7.88
CA ILE A 204 20.28 -31.14 -8.14
C ILE A 204 20.51 -32.57 -8.67
N GLY A 205 21.56 -32.78 -9.46
CA GLY A 205 21.93 -34.10 -9.96
C GLY A 205 22.33 -35.11 -8.88
N LYS A 206 22.77 -34.62 -7.68
CA LYS A 206 23.07 -35.53 -6.56
C LYS A 206 21.80 -36.03 -5.88
N VAL A 207 20.71 -35.27 -5.95
CA VAL A 207 19.40 -35.69 -5.44
C VAL A 207 18.77 -36.71 -6.35
N PHE A 208 18.86 -36.54 -7.68
CA PHE A 208 18.29 -37.43 -8.67
C PHE A 208 19.33 -38.47 -9.20
N LYS A 209 19.97 -39.18 -8.29
CA LYS A 209 20.92 -40.24 -8.67
C LYS A 209 20.29 -41.27 -9.59
N GLY A 210 21.00 -41.64 -10.65
CA GLY A 210 20.54 -42.61 -11.65
C GLY A 210 19.80 -42.04 -12.86
N TYR A 211 19.59 -40.73 -12.87
CA TYR A 211 19.08 -39.98 -14.02
C TYR A 211 20.15 -39.06 -14.60
N LYS A 212 20.07 -38.81 -15.91
CA LYS A 212 20.90 -37.78 -16.55
C LYS A 212 20.12 -36.46 -16.59
N VAL A 213 20.70 -35.39 -16.06
CA VAL A 213 20.12 -34.04 -16.10
C VAL A 213 20.32 -33.43 -17.49
N LYS A 214 19.25 -33.09 -18.19
CA LYS A 214 19.23 -32.44 -19.51
C LYS A 214 19.10 -30.92 -19.42
N GLY A 215 18.27 -30.45 -18.53
CA GLY A 215 18.02 -29.05 -18.31
C GLY A 215 17.56 -28.80 -16.88
N LYS A 216 17.75 -27.58 -16.38
CA LYS A 216 17.34 -27.21 -15.03
C LYS A 216 17.13 -25.71 -14.91
N SER A 217 16.11 -25.30 -14.15
CA SER A 217 15.78 -23.91 -13.85
C SER A 217 15.20 -23.80 -12.44
N LEU A 218 15.28 -22.60 -11.84
CA LEU A 218 14.37 -22.26 -10.75
C LEU A 218 13.01 -21.89 -11.33
N LEU A 219 11.97 -22.20 -10.61
CA LEU A 219 10.58 -21.96 -10.96
C LEU A 219 9.86 -21.27 -9.79
N LYS A 220 9.13 -20.20 -10.06
CA LYS A 220 8.20 -19.57 -9.13
C LYS A 220 6.83 -19.48 -9.78
N VAL A 221 5.77 -19.78 -9.04
CA VAL A 221 4.38 -19.70 -9.50
C VAL A 221 3.65 -18.61 -8.74
N VAL A 222 3.02 -17.72 -9.47
CA VAL A 222 2.10 -16.71 -8.91
C VAL A 222 0.67 -17.17 -9.17
N ARG A 223 -0.14 -17.27 -8.10
CA ARG A 223 -1.52 -17.77 -8.16
C ARG A 223 -2.51 -16.63 -7.97
N ASN A 224 -3.68 -16.77 -8.56
CA ASN A 224 -4.83 -15.93 -8.27
C ASN A 224 -5.10 -15.92 -6.76
N ALA A 225 -5.55 -14.80 -6.21
CA ALA A 225 -5.92 -14.65 -4.80
C ALA A 225 -7.28 -13.94 -4.65
N ASP A 226 -7.98 -13.71 -5.75
CA ASP A 226 -9.25 -13.00 -5.76
C ASP A 226 -10.41 -14.00 -5.71
N ILE A 227 -10.98 -14.20 -4.52
CA ILE A 227 -12.26 -14.90 -4.33
C ILE A 227 -13.26 -13.84 -3.90
N ASP A 228 -14.42 -13.82 -4.52
CA ASP A 228 -15.52 -13.00 -4.08
C ASP A 228 -16.12 -13.63 -2.81
N ALA A 229 -15.80 -13.02 -1.67
CA ALA A 229 -16.28 -13.49 -0.37
C ALA A 229 -17.80 -13.32 -0.23
N ASP A 230 -18.36 -12.30 -0.87
CA ASP A 230 -19.79 -11.97 -0.75
C ASP A 230 -20.66 -12.97 -1.53
N ALA A 231 -20.14 -13.55 -2.62
CA ALA A 231 -20.82 -14.57 -3.40
C ALA A 231 -20.78 -15.99 -2.78
N ALA A 232 -19.90 -16.21 -1.81
CA ALA A 232 -19.66 -17.53 -1.21
C ALA A 232 -20.14 -17.64 0.25
N TYR A 233 -20.67 -16.54 0.83
CA TYR A 233 -21.12 -16.51 2.23
C TYR A 233 -22.48 -17.20 2.40
N ASP A 234 -22.55 -18.05 3.40
CA ASP A 234 -23.79 -18.69 3.86
C ASP A 234 -24.19 -18.05 5.19
N GLU A 235 -25.39 -17.49 5.27
CA GLU A 235 -25.90 -16.75 6.43
C GLU A 235 -25.99 -17.60 7.72
N ASP A 236 -26.01 -18.92 7.59
CA ASP A 236 -26.04 -19.86 8.73
C ASP A 236 -24.66 -20.10 9.36
N LEU A 237 -23.58 -19.58 8.78
CA LEU A 237 -22.21 -19.76 9.27
C LEU A 237 -21.70 -18.57 10.08
N ASP A 238 -20.92 -18.84 11.13
CA ASP A 238 -20.13 -17.78 11.79
C ASP A 238 -19.19 -17.12 10.77
N TYR A 239 -19.31 -15.81 10.62
CA TYR A 239 -18.57 -15.06 9.60
C TYR A 239 -17.05 -15.17 9.76
N ARG A 240 -16.54 -15.36 10.97
CA ARG A 240 -15.11 -15.60 11.21
C ARG A 240 -14.65 -16.97 10.72
N GLU A 241 -15.42 -18.04 11.01
CA GLU A 241 -15.13 -19.39 10.53
C GLU A 241 -15.16 -19.42 9.00
N PHE A 242 -16.17 -18.80 8.41
CA PHE A 242 -16.24 -18.63 6.95
C PHE A 242 -14.99 -17.94 6.39
N MET A 243 -14.51 -16.84 7.00
CA MET A 243 -13.31 -16.13 6.56
C MET A 243 -12.03 -16.96 6.71
N GLU A 244 -11.92 -17.78 7.76
CA GLU A 244 -10.80 -18.72 7.93
C GLU A 244 -10.77 -19.78 6.82
N ASP A 245 -11.92 -20.33 6.43
CA ASP A 245 -12.04 -21.32 5.35
C ASP A 245 -11.80 -20.70 3.97
N LEU A 246 -12.29 -19.50 3.74
CA LEU A 246 -12.00 -18.73 2.54
C LEU A 246 -10.49 -18.52 2.34
N MET A 247 -9.75 -18.20 3.41
CA MET A 247 -8.29 -18.08 3.35
C MET A 247 -7.60 -19.39 2.98
N LYS A 248 -8.12 -20.54 3.46
CA LYS A 248 -7.61 -21.87 3.06
C LYS A 248 -7.85 -22.14 1.57
N GLN A 249 -9.02 -21.76 1.05
CA GLN A 249 -9.36 -21.93 -0.37
C GLN A 249 -8.49 -21.03 -1.27
N ARG A 250 -8.25 -19.77 -0.92
CA ARG A 250 -7.38 -18.85 -1.66
C ARG A 250 -5.97 -19.42 -1.91
N LYS A 251 -5.45 -20.22 -0.99
CA LYS A 251 -4.13 -20.86 -1.16
C LYS A 251 -4.08 -21.84 -2.32
N LYS A 252 -5.22 -22.32 -2.84
CA LYS A 252 -5.35 -23.36 -3.86
C LYS A 252 -5.75 -22.83 -5.25
N LEU A 253 -5.92 -21.52 -5.42
CA LEU A 253 -6.39 -20.93 -6.67
C LEU A 253 -5.43 -21.13 -7.85
N SER A 254 -5.96 -20.97 -9.07
CA SER A 254 -5.24 -21.24 -10.32
C SER A 254 -4.01 -20.34 -10.50
N PRO A 255 -2.94 -20.83 -11.11
CA PRO A 255 -1.80 -20.01 -11.48
C PRO A 255 -2.16 -18.95 -12.52
N VAL A 256 -1.52 -17.79 -12.41
CA VAL A 256 -1.68 -16.66 -13.34
C VAL A 256 -0.36 -16.26 -14.01
N ARG A 257 0.78 -16.66 -13.43
CA ARG A 257 2.12 -16.40 -13.95
C ARG A 257 3.12 -17.46 -13.50
N ILE A 258 4.06 -17.75 -14.36
CA ILE A 258 5.23 -18.61 -14.11
C ILE A 258 6.49 -17.77 -14.37
N ASP A 259 7.44 -17.80 -13.42
CA ASP A 259 8.76 -17.20 -13.58
C ASP A 259 9.83 -18.29 -13.60
N LEU A 260 10.74 -18.24 -14.55
CA LEU A 260 11.89 -19.13 -14.70
C LEU A 260 13.19 -18.33 -14.61
N SER A 261 14.21 -18.87 -13.93
CA SER A 261 15.54 -18.25 -13.82
C SER A 261 16.45 -18.53 -15.03
N ARG A 262 16.08 -19.53 -15.87
CA ARG A 262 16.87 -19.94 -17.04
C ARG A 262 15.95 -20.39 -18.16
N GLU A 263 16.47 -20.33 -19.38
CA GLU A 263 15.80 -20.95 -20.52
C GLU A 263 15.70 -22.46 -20.33
N MET A 264 14.57 -23.00 -20.74
CA MET A 264 14.29 -24.44 -20.82
C MET A 264 13.78 -24.76 -22.23
N ASP A 265 13.92 -26.03 -22.61
CA ASP A 265 13.36 -26.50 -23.85
C ASP A 265 11.85 -26.24 -23.94
N GLU A 266 11.36 -25.79 -25.11
CA GLU A 266 9.96 -25.43 -25.31
C GLU A 266 9.00 -26.54 -24.94
N THR A 267 9.38 -27.82 -25.24
CA THR A 267 8.54 -28.98 -24.89
C THR A 267 8.36 -29.15 -23.39
N VAL A 268 9.36 -28.73 -22.60
CA VAL A 268 9.31 -28.74 -21.13
C VAL A 268 8.47 -27.58 -20.62
N VAL A 269 8.63 -26.40 -21.20
CA VAL A 269 7.81 -25.22 -20.89
C VAL A 269 6.33 -25.53 -21.17
N ASP A 270 6.02 -26.12 -22.33
CA ASP A 270 4.67 -26.54 -22.67
C ASP A 270 4.11 -27.61 -21.72
N ALA A 271 4.97 -28.54 -21.26
CA ALA A 271 4.56 -29.52 -20.25
C ALA A 271 4.24 -28.86 -18.90
N LEU A 272 5.07 -27.89 -18.44
CA LEU A 272 4.82 -27.12 -17.22
C LEU A 272 3.53 -26.29 -17.35
N CYS A 273 3.32 -25.66 -18.51
CA CYS A 273 2.10 -24.89 -18.79
C CYS A 273 0.84 -25.78 -18.72
N ARG A 274 0.88 -26.97 -19.29
CA ARG A 274 -0.24 -27.94 -19.19
C ARG A 274 -0.50 -28.42 -17.77
N TYR A 275 0.55 -28.71 -16.98
CA TYR A 275 0.39 -29.14 -15.59
C TYR A 275 -0.15 -28.02 -14.69
N LEU A 276 0.18 -26.79 -15.00
CA LEU A 276 -0.19 -25.62 -14.21
C LEU A 276 -1.41 -24.87 -14.78
N ASP A 277 -1.95 -25.32 -15.92
CA ASP A 277 -3.07 -24.66 -16.61
C ASP A 277 -2.81 -23.17 -16.89
N VAL A 278 -1.65 -22.89 -17.48
CA VAL A 278 -1.18 -21.53 -17.83
C VAL A 278 -0.77 -21.50 -19.29
N THR A 279 -1.07 -20.41 -19.99
CA THR A 279 -0.64 -20.23 -21.39
C THR A 279 0.85 -19.85 -21.48
N PRO A 280 1.59 -20.26 -22.54
CA PRO A 280 3.03 -19.99 -22.66
C PRO A 280 3.42 -18.51 -22.64
N ASP A 281 2.53 -17.60 -23.06
CA ASP A 281 2.77 -16.16 -23.04
C ASP A 281 2.90 -15.59 -21.60
N ARG A 282 2.41 -16.32 -20.59
CA ARG A 282 2.50 -16.00 -19.16
C ARG A 282 3.74 -16.57 -18.46
N VAL A 283 4.63 -17.15 -19.20
CA VAL A 283 5.94 -17.59 -18.71
C VAL A 283 6.94 -16.46 -18.90
N PHE A 284 7.54 -16.05 -17.80
CA PHE A 284 8.54 -14.98 -17.77
C PHE A 284 9.90 -15.56 -17.41
N ARG A 285 10.95 -15.01 -18.00
CA ARG A 285 12.33 -15.28 -17.60
C ARG A 285 12.88 -14.09 -16.86
N SER A 286 13.62 -14.32 -15.77
CA SER A 286 14.34 -13.30 -15.00
C SER A 286 15.80 -13.70 -14.87
N GLU A 287 16.71 -12.75 -15.10
CA GLU A 287 18.15 -12.90 -14.85
C GLU A 287 18.48 -12.57 -13.39
N ALA A 288 17.70 -11.71 -12.75
CA ALA A 288 17.74 -11.50 -11.30
C ALA A 288 17.08 -12.69 -10.56
N PRO A 289 17.38 -12.89 -9.27
CA PRO A 289 16.70 -13.89 -8.44
C PRO A 289 15.17 -13.76 -8.52
N LEU A 290 14.47 -14.91 -8.55
CA LEU A 290 12.99 -14.96 -8.71
C LEU A 290 12.24 -14.32 -7.54
N ASP A 291 12.91 -14.15 -6.43
CA ASP A 291 12.47 -13.37 -5.28
C ASP A 291 13.67 -12.56 -4.75
N VAL A 292 13.55 -11.25 -4.73
CA VAL A 292 14.61 -10.33 -4.28
C VAL A 292 14.45 -9.91 -2.81
N SER A 293 13.54 -10.51 -2.04
CA SER A 293 13.34 -10.16 -0.62
C SER A 293 14.56 -10.40 0.27
N PHE A 294 15.53 -11.21 -0.14
CA PHE A 294 16.80 -11.40 0.57
C PHE A 294 17.61 -10.11 0.72
N VAL A 295 17.32 -9.08 -0.07
CA VAL A 295 17.99 -7.77 0.03
C VAL A 295 17.85 -7.15 1.44
N PHE A 296 16.79 -7.47 2.17
CA PHE A 296 16.64 -7.02 3.56
C PHE A 296 17.67 -7.67 4.50
N GLN A 297 18.00 -8.96 4.28
CA GLN A 297 19.10 -9.63 5.01
C GLN A 297 20.47 -9.00 4.66
N LEU A 298 20.65 -8.66 3.38
CA LEU A 298 21.85 -7.97 2.90
C LEU A 298 22.00 -6.58 3.53
N GLN A 299 20.90 -5.82 3.66
CA GLN A 299 20.89 -4.52 4.32
C GLN A 299 21.28 -4.63 5.81
N ASP A 300 20.86 -5.71 6.50
CA ASP A 300 21.25 -5.95 7.88
C ASP A 300 22.78 -6.07 8.05
N LEU A 301 23.47 -6.66 7.07
CA LEU A 301 24.92 -6.75 7.05
C LEU A 301 25.59 -5.38 6.83
N LEU A 302 24.93 -4.47 6.13
CA LEU A 302 25.41 -3.14 5.76
C LEU A 302 24.99 -2.02 6.72
N ARG A 303 24.28 -2.30 7.80
CA ARG A 303 23.72 -1.27 8.72
C ARG A 303 24.73 -0.28 9.28
N ARG A 304 26.03 -0.66 9.31
CA ARG A 304 27.11 0.23 9.79
C ARG A 304 27.49 1.30 8.78
N ASN A 305 27.16 1.11 7.51
CA ASN A 305 27.39 2.04 6.41
C ASN A 305 26.19 2.97 6.26
N THR A 306 26.09 3.97 7.13
CA THR A 306 24.90 4.83 7.24
C THR A 306 24.60 5.61 5.98
N GLU A 307 25.63 5.91 5.17
CA GLU A 307 25.52 6.59 3.87
C GLU A 307 24.75 5.79 2.81
N LEU A 308 24.55 4.48 3.02
CA LEU A 308 23.79 3.61 2.13
C LEU A 308 22.28 3.66 2.37
N PHE A 309 21.86 4.35 3.41
CA PHE A 309 20.48 4.45 3.85
C PHE A 309 20.03 5.92 3.89
N TYR A 310 18.74 6.15 3.82
CA TYR A 310 18.20 7.46 4.15
C TYR A 310 18.58 7.84 5.58
N GLU A 311 18.93 9.11 5.79
CA GLU A 311 19.12 9.65 7.13
C GLU A 311 17.88 9.34 7.99
N LYS A 312 18.11 8.85 9.21
CA LYS A 312 17.01 8.47 10.09
C LYS A 312 16.17 9.71 10.45
N ARG A 313 14.91 9.67 10.10
CA ARG A 313 13.92 10.69 10.46
C ARG A 313 12.99 10.13 11.53
N VAL A 314 12.66 10.95 12.52
CA VAL A 314 11.78 10.60 13.64
C VAL A 314 10.61 11.57 13.61
N PRO A 315 9.35 11.08 13.66
CA PRO A 315 8.19 11.96 13.76
C PRO A 315 8.32 12.91 14.94
N GLN A 316 8.10 14.19 14.71
CA GLN A 316 8.29 15.24 15.69
C GLN A 316 7.03 15.45 16.54
N LYS A 317 7.21 16.06 17.70
CA LYS A 317 6.09 16.52 18.50
C LYS A 317 5.35 17.63 17.75
N SER A 318 4.06 17.44 17.55
CA SER A 318 3.24 18.44 16.85
C SER A 318 3.07 19.70 17.69
N PRO A 319 3.24 20.89 17.11
CA PRO A 319 2.97 22.17 17.79
C PRO A 319 1.48 22.40 18.06
N GLU A 320 0.60 21.60 17.47
CA GLU A 320 -0.84 21.65 17.68
C GLU A 320 -1.25 21.39 19.13
N PHE A 321 -0.43 20.67 19.91
CA PHE A 321 -0.73 20.24 21.26
C PHE A 321 0.25 20.79 22.29
N LYS A 322 -0.29 21.34 23.38
CA LYS A 322 0.47 21.80 24.54
C LYS A 322 0.69 20.65 25.53
N ASP A 323 1.87 20.60 26.15
CA ASP A 323 2.19 19.61 27.17
C ASP A 323 1.44 19.87 28.47
N GLY A 324 1.22 18.80 29.24
CA GLY A 324 0.61 18.90 30.56
C GLY A 324 -0.89 19.22 30.56
N GLN A 325 -1.50 19.42 29.40
CA GLN A 325 -2.93 19.65 29.25
C GLN A 325 -3.62 18.45 28.65
N SER A 326 -4.89 18.21 29.01
CA SER A 326 -5.70 17.17 28.40
C SER A 326 -5.86 17.38 26.90
N ILE A 327 -5.64 16.31 26.13
CA ILE A 327 -5.85 16.30 24.67
C ILE A 327 -7.33 16.55 24.35
N LEU A 328 -8.24 15.92 25.09
CA LEU A 328 -9.69 16.08 24.90
C LEU A 328 -10.09 17.57 25.09
N GLN A 329 -9.58 18.23 26.13
CA GLN A 329 -9.85 19.67 26.35
C GLN A 329 -9.27 20.54 25.24
N GLN A 330 -8.07 20.26 24.75
CA GLN A 330 -7.47 21.04 23.67
C GLN A 330 -8.27 20.94 22.36
N ILE A 331 -8.82 19.74 22.06
CA ILE A 331 -9.67 19.52 20.89
C ILE A 331 -11.00 20.30 21.00
N THR A 332 -11.56 20.43 22.23
CA THR A 332 -12.78 21.20 22.42
C THR A 332 -12.59 22.72 22.25
N GLN A 333 -11.37 23.19 22.41
CA GLN A 333 -11.04 24.61 22.23
C GLN A 333 -10.79 24.96 20.77
N GLU A 334 -10.18 24.05 20.01
CA GLU A 334 -9.77 24.28 18.63
C GLU A 334 -9.55 22.96 17.89
N ASP A 335 -9.97 22.91 16.63
CA ASP A 335 -9.67 21.78 15.74
C ASP A 335 -8.17 21.55 15.62
N LYS A 336 -7.76 20.28 15.65
CA LYS A 336 -6.36 19.84 15.58
C LYS A 336 -6.13 18.96 14.35
N LEU A 337 -4.98 19.15 13.69
CA LEU A 337 -4.58 18.38 12.53
C LEU A 337 -3.17 17.83 12.73
N LEU A 338 -3.02 16.49 12.72
CA LEU A 338 -1.73 15.85 12.63
C LEU A 338 -1.41 15.49 11.18
N SER A 339 -0.15 15.66 10.79
CA SER A 339 0.37 15.32 9.47
C SER A 339 1.47 14.26 9.59
N TYR A 340 1.13 12.99 9.33
CA TYR A 340 2.11 11.90 9.33
C TYR A 340 2.91 11.88 8.03
N PRO A 341 4.16 11.39 8.07
CA PRO A 341 4.97 10.90 9.19
C PRO A 341 5.72 12.01 9.91
N TYR A 342 5.46 13.28 9.61
CA TYR A 342 6.15 14.46 10.13
C TYR A 342 5.82 14.68 11.60
N ASP A 343 4.53 14.65 11.93
CA ASP A 343 4.01 14.68 13.30
C ASP A 343 3.94 13.26 13.90
N SER A 344 4.15 13.17 15.22
CA SER A 344 3.98 11.93 15.97
C SER A 344 2.51 11.56 16.13
N ILE A 345 2.19 10.24 16.03
CA ILE A 345 0.86 9.70 16.31
C ILE A 345 0.48 9.75 17.81
N ARG A 346 1.44 10.07 18.70
CA ARG A 346 1.23 10.04 20.16
C ARG A 346 0.03 10.85 20.65
N PRO A 347 -0.27 12.08 20.15
CA PRO A 347 -1.46 12.81 20.58
C PRO A 347 -2.76 12.07 20.31
N PHE A 348 -2.88 11.38 19.18
CA PHE A 348 -4.04 10.54 18.87
C PHE A 348 -4.15 9.35 19.83
N LEU A 349 -3.06 8.65 20.11
CA LEU A 349 -3.06 7.54 21.09
C LEU A 349 -3.42 8.05 22.49
N LYS A 350 -2.87 9.20 22.90
CA LYS A 350 -3.18 9.83 24.18
C LYS A 350 -4.65 10.26 24.25
N MET A 351 -5.24 10.74 23.17
CA MET A 351 -6.69 11.03 23.10
C MET A 351 -7.53 9.81 23.49
N LEU A 352 -7.17 8.62 22.97
CA LEU A 352 -7.88 7.37 23.28
C LEU A 352 -7.68 6.93 24.74
N THR A 353 -6.45 7.02 25.26
CA THR A 353 -6.15 6.69 26.66
C THR A 353 -6.88 7.65 27.61
N GLU A 354 -6.81 8.97 27.35
CA GLU A 354 -7.58 9.94 28.16
C GLU A 354 -9.10 9.67 28.09
N ALA A 355 -9.62 9.27 26.92
CA ALA A 355 -11.03 8.93 26.80
C ALA A 355 -11.41 7.64 27.54
N ALA A 356 -10.49 6.70 27.67
CA ALA A 356 -10.70 5.48 28.47
C ALA A 356 -10.77 5.78 29.97
N GLU A 357 -9.99 6.74 30.45
CA GLU A 357 -9.88 7.12 31.87
C GLU A 357 -10.92 8.17 32.30
N ASP A 358 -11.38 9.07 31.41
CA ASP A 358 -12.26 10.20 31.72
C ASP A 358 -13.68 9.73 32.06
N ASP A 359 -14.13 9.96 33.31
CA ASP A 359 -15.49 9.60 33.80
C ASP A 359 -16.62 10.29 33.03
N SER A 360 -16.36 11.41 32.37
CA SER A 360 -17.35 12.09 31.54
C SER A 360 -17.62 11.37 30.21
N VAL A 361 -16.71 10.51 29.75
CA VAL A 361 -16.84 9.76 28.50
C VAL A 361 -17.85 8.63 28.68
N ILE A 362 -18.85 8.60 27.80
CA ILE A 362 -19.94 7.64 27.79
C ILE A 362 -19.62 6.50 26.84
N SER A 363 -19.17 6.83 25.61
CA SER A 363 -18.89 5.84 24.58
C SER A 363 -17.72 6.19 23.68
N ILE A 364 -17.05 5.15 23.14
CA ILE A 364 -16.04 5.24 22.09
C ILE A 364 -16.47 4.33 20.96
N LYS A 365 -16.65 4.90 19.74
CA LYS A 365 -17.02 4.14 18.54
C LYS A 365 -15.95 4.29 17.49
N MET A 366 -15.50 3.18 16.88
CA MET A 366 -14.35 3.20 15.98
C MET A 366 -14.46 2.21 14.83
N THR A 367 -13.95 2.60 13.63
CA THR A 367 -13.84 1.70 12.49
C THR A 367 -12.39 1.26 12.30
N LEU A 368 -12.12 -0.04 12.24
CA LEU A 368 -10.79 -0.62 12.12
C LEU A 368 -10.65 -1.42 10.83
N TYR A 369 -9.56 -1.19 10.08
CA TYR A 369 -9.26 -1.87 8.82
C TYR A 369 -7.93 -2.63 8.85
N ARG A 370 -6.83 -1.97 9.21
CA ARG A 370 -5.49 -2.55 9.34
C ARG A 370 -4.81 -2.05 10.60
N LEU A 371 -4.44 -2.97 11.46
CA LEU A 371 -3.83 -2.68 12.75
C LEU A 371 -2.39 -3.22 12.83
N ALA A 372 -1.59 -2.64 13.72
CA ALA A 372 -0.29 -3.19 14.06
C ALA A 372 -0.44 -4.54 14.79
N LYS A 373 0.58 -5.39 14.73
CA LYS A 373 0.59 -6.68 15.47
C LYS A 373 0.56 -6.48 17.00
N GLN A 374 1.08 -5.36 17.48
CA GLN A 374 0.94 -4.85 18.84
C GLN A 374 0.37 -3.44 18.67
N SER A 375 -0.86 -3.21 19.06
CA SER A 375 -1.61 -1.99 18.80
C SER A 375 -2.05 -1.33 20.09
N LYS A 376 -1.53 -0.14 20.36
CA LYS A 376 -1.97 0.71 21.48
C LYS A 376 -3.40 1.20 21.33
N VAL A 377 -3.92 1.21 20.12
CA VAL A 377 -5.33 1.52 19.87
C VAL A 377 -6.21 0.44 20.48
N ILE A 378 -5.87 -0.85 20.30
CA ILE A 378 -6.60 -1.96 20.89
C ILE A 378 -6.50 -1.93 22.42
N GLU A 379 -5.28 -1.72 22.95
CA GLU A 379 -5.05 -1.59 24.40
C GLU A 379 -5.97 -0.53 25.02
N ALA A 380 -6.05 0.67 24.42
CA ALA A 380 -6.89 1.76 24.92
C ALA A 380 -8.41 1.46 24.80
N LEU A 381 -8.85 0.72 23.79
CA LEU A 381 -10.25 0.34 23.62
C LEU A 381 -10.66 -0.73 24.65
N CYS A 382 -9.81 -1.71 24.92
CA CYS A 382 -10.01 -2.69 25.97
C CYS A 382 -10.10 -2.00 27.36
N GLU A 383 -9.15 -1.13 27.68
CA GLU A 383 -9.15 -0.33 28.90
C GLU A 383 -10.42 0.52 29.08
N ALA A 384 -10.91 1.12 27.97
CA ALA A 384 -12.17 1.87 28.00
C ALA A 384 -13.37 0.97 28.35
N ALA A 385 -13.43 -0.24 27.78
CA ALA A 385 -14.50 -1.20 28.10
C ALA A 385 -14.42 -1.70 29.55
N GLU A 386 -13.23 -2.02 30.05
CA GLU A 386 -12.97 -2.37 31.45
C GLU A 386 -13.39 -1.24 32.42
N ASN A 387 -13.20 0.02 32.03
CA ASN A 387 -13.63 1.20 32.78
C ASN A 387 -15.14 1.50 32.61
N GLY A 388 -15.92 0.58 32.03
CA GLY A 388 -17.38 0.67 31.91
C GLY A 388 -17.91 1.60 30.83
N LYS A 389 -17.08 2.02 29.84
CA LYS A 389 -17.53 2.77 28.69
C LYS A 389 -18.24 1.87 27.67
N GLU A 390 -19.22 2.38 26.94
CA GLU A 390 -19.75 1.70 25.75
C GLU A 390 -18.72 1.76 24.64
N VAL A 391 -18.07 0.64 24.32
CA VAL A 391 -17.08 0.58 23.22
C VAL A 391 -17.64 -0.22 22.06
N VAL A 392 -17.82 0.42 20.90
CA VAL A 392 -18.33 -0.21 19.68
C VAL A 392 -17.25 -0.15 18.59
N VAL A 393 -16.79 -1.30 18.16
CA VAL A 393 -15.72 -1.40 17.18
C VAL A 393 -16.19 -2.16 15.94
N LEU A 394 -16.14 -1.50 14.78
CA LEU A 394 -16.29 -2.19 13.51
C LEU A 394 -14.93 -2.70 13.04
N VAL A 395 -14.79 -4.01 12.92
CA VAL A 395 -13.57 -4.66 12.41
C VAL A 395 -13.83 -5.23 11.02
N GLU A 396 -13.17 -4.70 9.99
CA GLU A 396 -13.30 -5.19 8.62
C GLU A 396 -12.44 -6.46 8.44
N LEU A 397 -13.06 -7.64 8.49
CA LEU A 397 -12.37 -8.92 8.34
C LEU A 397 -11.88 -9.18 6.91
N ARG A 398 -12.45 -8.53 5.90
CA ARG A 398 -12.07 -8.67 4.49
C ARG A 398 -10.91 -7.75 4.07
N ALA A 399 -10.10 -7.28 5.06
CA ALA A 399 -8.87 -6.54 4.80
C ALA A 399 -7.81 -7.50 4.23
N ARG A 400 -7.61 -7.51 2.90
CA ARG A 400 -6.72 -8.47 2.21
C ARG A 400 -5.34 -8.53 2.83
N PHE A 401 -4.89 -9.76 3.13
CA PHE A 401 -3.61 -10.12 3.74
C PHE A 401 -3.44 -9.72 5.21
N ASP A 402 -4.47 -9.13 5.83
CA ASP A 402 -4.53 -8.82 7.26
C ASP A 402 -5.65 -9.59 7.99
N GLU A 403 -6.33 -10.51 7.30
CA GLU A 403 -7.48 -11.23 7.80
C GLU A 403 -7.19 -11.96 9.12
N GLU A 404 -6.08 -12.72 9.19
CA GLU A 404 -5.67 -13.45 10.41
C GLU A 404 -5.43 -12.50 11.60
N ASN A 405 -4.83 -11.34 11.35
CA ASN A 405 -4.56 -10.36 12.38
C ASN A 405 -5.86 -9.71 12.88
N ASN A 406 -6.78 -9.39 11.97
CA ASN A 406 -8.06 -8.77 12.32
C ASN A 406 -8.98 -9.74 13.08
N ILE A 407 -9.00 -11.04 12.70
CA ILE A 407 -9.72 -12.08 13.45
C ILE A 407 -9.19 -12.19 14.88
N ARG A 408 -7.87 -12.19 15.06
CA ARG A 408 -7.27 -12.23 16.39
C ARG A 408 -7.67 -11.04 17.27
N TRP A 409 -7.62 -9.83 16.70
CA TRP A 409 -7.97 -8.61 17.40
C TRP A 409 -9.46 -8.53 17.74
N SER A 410 -10.33 -9.01 16.84
CA SER A 410 -11.78 -9.03 17.12
C SER A 410 -12.11 -9.93 18.31
N ARG A 411 -11.46 -11.08 18.46
CA ARG A 411 -11.64 -11.98 19.63
C ARG A 411 -11.21 -11.30 20.91
N MET A 412 -10.04 -10.67 20.93
CA MET A 412 -9.52 -9.98 22.12
C MET A 412 -10.47 -8.85 22.56
N LEU A 413 -10.92 -8.02 21.63
CA LEU A 413 -11.87 -6.94 21.93
C LEU A 413 -13.20 -7.45 22.51
N GLU A 414 -13.74 -8.58 22.00
CA GLU A 414 -14.94 -9.20 22.53
C GLU A 414 -14.72 -9.76 23.95
N GLU A 415 -13.58 -10.42 24.19
CA GLU A 415 -13.22 -10.96 25.49
C GLU A 415 -13.13 -9.86 26.57
N ASP A 416 -12.67 -8.66 26.17
CA ASP A 416 -12.56 -7.49 27.05
C ASP A 416 -13.85 -6.64 27.11
N GLY A 417 -14.96 -7.10 26.51
CA GLY A 417 -16.30 -6.50 26.66
C GLY A 417 -16.67 -5.45 25.61
N CYS A 418 -15.89 -5.28 24.55
CA CYS A 418 -16.26 -4.42 23.43
C CYS A 418 -17.36 -5.05 22.58
N GLN A 419 -18.27 -4.23 22.04
CA GLN A 419 -19.23 -4.65 21.02
C GLN A 419 -18.57 -4.64 19.65
N ILE A 420 -18.56 -5.78 18.95
CA ILE A 420 -17.92 -5.90 17.63
C ILE A 420 -18.97 -5.97 16.52
N ILE A 421 -18.70 -5.22 15.45
CA ILE A 421 -19.41 -5.29 14.18
C ILE A 421 -18.43 -5.84 13.13
N TYR A 422 -18.76 -6.98 12.51
CA TYR A 422 -17.91 -7.67 11.53
C TYR A 422 -18.09 -7.18 10.09
N GLY A 423 -18.03 -5.85 9.89
CA GLY A 423 -18.25 -5.24 8.57
C GLY A 423 -19.72 -5.21 8.15
N LEU A 424 -19.96 -5.04 6.86
CA LEU A 424 -21.28 -5.05 6.23
C LEU A 424 -21.31 -6.11 5.12
N GLU A 425 -22.46 -6.72 4.88
CA GLU A 425 -22.62 -7.80 3.91
C GLU A 425 -22.12 -7.42 2.49
N HIS A 426 -22.60 -6.31 1.93
CA HIS A 426 -22.30 -5.90 0.54
C HIS A 426 -21.22 -4.82 0.40
N TYR A 427 -20.78 -4.21 1.50
CA TYR A 427 -19.86 -3.07 1.50
C TYR A 427 -18.68 -3.32 2.42
N LYS A 428 -17.47 -3.09 1.91
CA LYS A 428 -16.27 -3.08 2.77
C LYS A 428 -16.16 -1.74 3.49
N VAL A 429 -15.96 -1.78 4.80
CA VAL A 429 -15.76 -0.56 5.58
C VAL A 429 -14.29 -0.17 5.56
N HIS A 430 -14.00 0.98 4.93
CA HIS A 430 -12.64 1.47 4.77
C HIS A 430 -12.45 2.88 5.36
N SER A 431 -13.49 3.45 5.97
CA SER A 431 -13.40 4.72 6.71
C SER A 431 -12.41 4.63 7.88
N LYS A 432 -11.87 5.75 8.29
CA LYS A 432 -11.05 5.91 9.48
C LYS A 432 -11.73 6.97 10.32
N LEU A 433 -12.67 6.49 11.12
CA LEU A 433 -13.58 7.30 11.93
C LEU A 433 -13.54 6.81 13.38
N CYS A 434 -13.30 7.73 14.29
CA CYS A 434 -13.42 7.53 15.74
C CYS A 434 -14.34 8.60 16.30
N LEU A 435 -15.33 8.20 17.09
CA LEU A 435 -16.28 9.08 17.76
C LEU A 435 -16.25 8.82 19.25
N ILE A 436 -15.88 9.82 20.02
CA ILE A 436 -15.96 9.82 21.48
C ILE A 436 -17.16 10.67 21.86
N THR A 437 -18.09 10.10 22.63
CA THR A 437 -19.27 10.79 23.18
C THR A 437 -19.08 10.98 24.67
N ARG A 438 -19.21 12.21 25.16
CA ARG A 438 -19.06 12.54 26.57
C ARG A 438 -20.14 13.48 27.10
N ARG A 439 -20.26 13.58 28.39
CA ARG A 439 -21.08 14.60 29.08
C ARG A 439 -20.28 15.90 29.12
N GLY A 440 -20.77 16.93 28.47
CA GLY A 440 -20.28 18.29 28.58
C GLY A 440 -21.15 19.14 29.53
N GLU A 441 -20.77 20.39 29.75
CA GLU A 441 -21.52 21.33 30.62
C GLU A 441 -22.95 21.56 30.15
N ASN A 442 -23.18 21.57 28.85
CA ASN A 442 -24.48 21.89 28.20
C ASN A 442 -25.16 20.64 27.57
N GLY A 443 -24.78 19.44 27.96
CA GLY A 443 -25.35 18.20 27.41
C GLY A 443 -24.31 17.28 26.78
N ILE A 444 -24.71 16.56 25.75
CA ILE A 444 -23.82 15.63 25.03
C ILE A 444 -22.82 16.43 24.20
N GLN A 445 -21.55 16.07 24.29
CA GLN A 445 -20.46 16.60 23.47
C GLN A 445 -19.80 15.46 22.69
N TYR A 446 -19.49 15.75 21.42
CA TYR A 446 -18.77 14.85 20.54
C TYR A 446 -17.33 15.31 20.36
N ILE A 447 -16.41 14.33 20.33
CA ILE A 447 -15.06 14.52 19.82
C ILE A 447 -14.89 13.50 18.69
N THR A 448 -14.68 14.00 17.48
CA THR A 448 -14.61 13.19 16.28
C THR A 448 -13.20 13.23 15.71
N GLN A 449 -12.61 12.06 15.46
CA GLN A 449 -11.36 11.99 14.72
C GLN A 449 -11.61 11.34 13.37
N ILE A 450 -11.12 11.97 12.29
CA ILE A 450 -11.20 11.49 10.92
C ILE A 450 -9.79 11.39 10.34
N GLY A 451 -9.42 10.19 9.88
CA GLY A 451 -8.12 9.93 9.30
C GLY A 451 -8.16 9.68 7.79
N THR A 452 -7.10 10.07 7.08
CA THR A 452 -6.90 9.62 5.69
C THR A 452 -6.25 8.23 5.65
N GLY A 453 -5.49 7.85 6.68
CA GLY A 453 -4.77 6.59 6.83
C GLY A 453 -5.23 5.71 7.98
N ASN A 454 -4.80 4.45 7.96
CA ASN A 454 -5.17 3.46 8.98
C ASN A 454 -4.58 3.78 10.36
N TYR A 455 -5.23 3.28 11.40
CA TYR A 455 -4.76 3.35 12.80
C TYR A 455 -3.65 2.33 13.04
N ASN A 456 -2.46 2.64 12.53
CA ASN A 456 -1.31 1.74 12.59
C ASN A 456 -0.03 2.54 12.84
N GLU A 457 0.58 2.34 14.00
CA GLU A 457 1.73 3.09 14.49
C GLU A 457 3.00 2.91 13.61
N LYS A 458 3.09 1.80 12.88
CA LYS A 458 4.20 1.56 11.95
C LYS A 458 4.00 2.32 10.65
N THR A 459 2.80 2.24 10.07
CA THR A 459 2.51 2.94 8.81
C THR A 459 2.48 4.46 9.00
N ALA A 460 2.10 4.97 10.17
CA ALA A 460 2.18 6.39 10.50
C ALA A 460 3.60 6.98 10.47
N ARG A 461 4.64 6.12 10.40
CA ARG A 461 6.04 6.55 10.24
C ARG A 461 6.54 6.47 8.79
N LEU A 462 5.75 5.89 7.89
CA LEU A 462 6.16 5.55 6.53
C LEU A 462 5.23 6.14 5.45
N TYR A 463 3.98 6.46 5.83
CA TYR A 463 2.94 6.97 4.93
C TYR A 463 2.61 8.41 5.26
N THR A 464 2.39 9.22 4.23
CA THR A 464 1.86 10.56 4.43
C THR A 464 0.35 10.47 4.62
N ASP A 465 -0.13 10.92 5.77
CA ASP A 465 -1.55 10.91 6.11
C ASP A 465 -1.92 12.08 7.01
N PHE A 466 -3.20 12.42 7.04
CA PHE A 466 -3.76 13.41 7.96
C PHE A 466 -4.67 12.76 9.00
N SER A 467 -4.72 13.35 10.17
CA SER A 467 -5.63 13.01 11.26
C SER A 467 -6.23 14.30 11.81
N LEU A 468 -7.48 14.59 11.44
CA LEU A 468 -8.27 15.70 11.96
C LEU A 468 -8.96 15.28 13.25
N MET A 469 -8.88 16.09 14.28
CA MET A 469 -9.60 15.93 15.55
C MET A 469 -10.40 17.20 15.80
N THR A 470 -11.70 17.07 15.95
CA THR A 470 -12.64 18.18 16.07
C THR A 470 -13.72 17.91 17.12
N ALA A 471 -14.15 18.94 17.80
CA ALA A 471 -15.34 18.93 18.64
C ALA A 471 -16.54 19.61 17.97
N ASN A 472 -16.50 19.79 16.65
CA ASN A 472 -17.62 20.33 15.90
C ASN A 472 -18.84 19.41 16.05
N GLU A 473 -19.94 19.95 16.61
CA GLU A 473 -21.16 19.21 16.96
C GLU A 473 -21.79 18.58 15.71
N GLN A 474 -21.85 19.28 14.61
CA GLN A 474 -22.49 18.84 13.37
C GLN A 474 -21.74 17.66 12.74
N ILE A 475 -20.38 17.71 12.72
CA ILE A 475 -19.55 16.59 12.31
C ILE A 475 -19.75 15.39 13.25
N GLY A 476 -19.85 15.64 14.56
CA GLY A 476 -20.11 14.62 15.57
C GLY A 476 -21.48 13.94 15.40
N MET A 477 -22.51 14.70 15.11
CA MET A 477 -23.86 14.18 14.82
C MET A 477 -23.87 13.32 13.56
N ASP A 478 -23.22 13.78 12.48
CA ASP A 478 -23.10 12.99 11.25
C ASP A 478 -22.31 11.69 11.51
N ALA A 479 -21.22 11.75 12.27
CA ALA A 479 -20.46 10.56 12.67
C ALA A 479 -21.30 9.57 13.50
N ALA A 480 -22.12 10.07 14.43
CA ALA A 480 -23.05 9.25 15.21
C ALA A 480 -24.07 8.53 14.30
N ARG A 481 -24.63 9.23 13.30
CA ARG A 481 -25.53 8.64 12.29
C ARG A 481 -24.84 7.56 11.48
N VAL A 482 -23.56 7.75 11.10
CA VAL A 482 -22.78 6.71 10.42
C VAL A 482 -22.68 5.47 11.30
N PHE A 483 -22.29 5.58 12.57
CA PHE A 483 -22.19 4.41 13.47
C PHE A 483 -23.53 3.76 13.74
N GLN A 484 -24.63 4.53 13.85
CA GLN A 484 -25.98 3.98 13.99
C GLN A 484 -26.40 3.15 12.77
N ALA A 485 -26.10 3.62 11.56
CA ALA A 485 -26.37 2.86 10.34
C ALA A 485 -25.53 1.56 10.30
N LEU A 486 -24.22 1.67 10.57
CA LEU A 486 -23.30 0.52 10.60
C LEU A 486 -23.75 -0.55 11.61
N ALA A 487 -24.23 -0.14 12.79
CA ALA A 487 -24.76 -1.06 13.81
C ALA A 487 -26.01 -1.82 13.37
N LYS A 488 -26.78 -1.27 12.42
CA LYS A 488 -27.97 -1.91 11.83
C LYS A 488 -27.65 -2.73 10.57
N GLY A 489 -26.37 -2.78 10.16
CA GLY A 489 -25.99 -3.38 8.87
C GLY A 489 -26.32 -2.52 7.64
N GLU A 490 -26.60 -1.23 7.85
CA GLU A 490 -27.04 -0.28 6.83
C GLU A 490 -25.94 0.72 6.45
N VAL A 491 -26.16 1.46 5.37
CA VAL A 491 -25.36 2.61 4.95
C VAL A 491 -26.22 3.87 4.96
N VAL A 492 -25.62 5.00 5.27
CA VAL A 492 -26.33 6.30 5.28
C VAL A 492 -26.67 6.73 3.86
N GLU A 493 -27.88 7.25 3.65
CA GLU A 493 -28.35 7.70 2.33
C GLU A 493 -27.85 9.12 2.01
N ASP A 494 -27.89 10.04 2.98
CA ASP A 494 -27.42 11.42 2.83
C ASP A 494 -26.88 11.98 4.15
N MET A 495 -25.97 12.96 4.05
CA MET A 495 -25.31 13.63 5.15
C MET A 495 -25.21 15.13 4.87
N GLU A 496 -25.23 15.94 5.92
CA GLU A 496 -25.16 17.40 5.76
C GLU A 496 -23.71 17.89 5.62
N HIS A 497 -22.81 17.38 6.44
CA HIS A 497 -21.42 17.82 6.54
C HIS A 497 -20.41 16.79 6.02
N LEU A 498 -20.53 15.55 6.44
CA LEU A 498 -19.65 14.50 5.98
C LEU A 498 -20.00 14.03 4.55
N LEU A 499 -18.98 13.76 3.74
CA LEU A 499 -19.16 13.05 2.46
C LEU A 499 -18.97 11.56 2.71
N VAL A 500 -20.05 10.78 2.63
CA VAL A 500 -20.04 9.36 2.98
C VAL A 500 -20.38 8.51 1.74
N ALA A 501 -19.46 7.60 1.39
CA ALA A 501 -19.74 6.56 0.41
C ALA A 501 -20.43 5.35 1.11
N PRO A 502 -21.24 4.56 0.37
CA PRO A 502 -21.39 4.53 -1.09
C PRO A 502 -22.46 5.47 -1.66
N LYS A 503 -23.27 6.12 -0.85
CA LYS A 503 -24.50 6.79 -1.33
C LYS A 503 -24.29 8.26 -1.71
N CYS A 504 -23.68 9.09 -0.86
CA CYS A 504 -23.64 10.52 -1.09
C CYS A 504 -22.27 11.11 -1.48
N LEU A 505 -21.15 10.44 -1.22
CA LEU A 505 -19.82 11.01 -1.53
C LEU A 505 -19.65 11.33 -3.02
N GLN A 506 -19.99 10.40 -3.92
CA GLN A 506 -19.80 10.60 -5.37
C GLN A 506 -20.68 11.75 -5.89
N SER A 507 -21.96 11.78 -5.53
CA SER A 507 -22.91 12.81 -5.98
C SER A 507 -22.49 14.18 -5.49
N LYS A 508 -22.14 14.32 -4.21
CA LYS A 508 -21.70 15.60 -3.62
C LYS A 508 -20.38 16.10 -4.21
N VAL A 509 -19.44 15.21 -4.52
CA VAL A 509 -18.21 15.60 -5.25
C VAL A 509 -18.55 16.12 -6.65
N ILE A 510 -19.47 15.46 -7.37
CA ILE A 510 -19.92 15.90 -8.70
C ILE A 510 -20.63 17.25 -8.62
N GLU A 511 -21.47 17.48 -7.60
CA GLU A 511 -22.12 18.77 -7.34
C GLU A 511 -21.10 19.88 -7.12
N LYS A 512 -20.08 19.64 -6.29
CA LYS A 512 -19.01 20.62 -6.04
C LYS A 512 -18.18 20.94 -7.28
N ILE A 513 -17.93 19.99 -8.15
CA ILE A 513 -17.31 20.23 -9.46
C ILE A 513 -18.26 21.09 -10.32
N GLU A 514 -19.55 20.79 -10.32
CA GLU A 514 -20.55 21.58 -11.06
C GLU A 514 -20.63 23.02 -10.54
N GLU A 515 -20.56 23.24 -9.23
CA GLU A 515 -20.49 24.58 -8.62
C GLU A 515 -19.30 25.38 -9.20
N GLN A 516 -18.13 24.74 -9.38
CA GLN A 516 -16.97 25.40 -9.99
C GLN A 516 -17.18 25.68 -11.49
N ILE A 517 -17.86 24.80 -12.19
CA ILE A 517 -18.25 25.02 -13.60
C ILE A 517 -19.15 26.27 -13.71
N GLN A 518 -20.14 26.41 -12.83
CA GLN A 518 -21.05 27.55 -12.83
C GLN A 518 -20.33 28.85 -12.45
N LYS A 519 -19.46 28.84 -11.42
CA LYS A 519 -18.61 29.99 -11.08
C LYS A 519 -17.79 30.45 -12.29
N GLN A 520 -17.11 29.53 -12.97
CA GLN A 520 -16.33 29.86 -14.16
C GLN A 520 -17.17 30.46 -15.29
N LYS A 521 -18.37 29.92 -15.54
CA LYS A 521 -19.32 30.45 -16.55
C LYS A 521 -19.81 31.85 -16.21
N ASN A 522 -19.93 32.16 -14.92
CA ASN A 522 -20.33 33.48 -14.43
C ASN A 522 -19.17 34.50 -14.46
N GLY A 523 -17.97 34.10 -14.88
CA GLY A 523 -16.78 34.93 -14.87
C GLY A 523 -16.09 35.07 -13.51
N GLU A 524 -16.47 34.23 -12.55
CA GLU A 524 -15.84 34.15 -11.23
C GLU A 524 -14.61 33.23 -11.30
N THR A 525 -13.68 33.38 -10.34
CA THR A 525 -12.50 32.52 -10.24
C THR A 525 -12.91 31.14 -9.71
N ALA A 526 -12.65 30.11 -10.52
CA ALA A 526 -12.93 28.73 -10.15
C ALA A 526 -11.65 27.89 -10.11
N TYR A 527 -11.61 26.95 -9.18
CA TYR A 527 -10.44 26.08 -8.99
C TYR A 527 -10.83 24.71 -8.41
N ILE A 528 -10.12 23.67 -8.83
CA ILE A 528 -10.23 22.33 -8.24
C ILE A 528 -8.82 21.82 -7.94
N GLY A 529 -8.54 21.46 -6.70
CA GLY A 529 -7.30 20.84 -6.24
C GLY A 529 -7.58 19.45 -5.68
N LEU A 530 -6.93 18.41 -6.22
CA LEU A 530 -7.18 17.03 -5.79
C LEU A 530 -5.87 16.29 -5.50
N LYS A 531 -5.70 15.80 -4.28
CA LYS A 531 -4.64 14.85 -3.93
C LYS A 531 -5.26 13.51 -3.56
N MET A 532 -4.81 12.43 -4.19
CA MET A 532 -5.29 11.07 -3.92
C MET A 532 -4.32 10.00 -4.41
N ASN A 533 -4.59 8.74 -4.05
CA ASN A 533 -3.77 7.64 -4.58
C ASN A 533 -4.20 7.20 -5.97
N SER A 534 -5.50 7.23 -6.28
CA SER A 534 -6.01 6.73 -7.56
C SER A 534 -7.27 7.46 -8.02
N LEU A 535 -7.33 7.73 -9.33
CA LEU A 535 -8.48 8.29 -10.03
C LEU A 535 -8.93 7.33 -11.13
N THR A 536 -10.05 6.64 -10.93
CA THR A 536 -10.61 5.66 -11.88
C THR A 536 -12.12 5.72 -12.04
N ASP A 537 -12.82 6.50 -11.23
CA ASP A 537 -14.27 6.65 -11.31
C ASP A 537 -14.65 7.44 -12.56
N LYS A 538 -15.34 6.75 -13.50
CA LYS A 538 -15.65 7.35 -14.80
C LYS A 538 -16.56 8.58 -14.68
N ARG A 539 -17.56 8.57 -13.77
CA ARG A 539 -18.49 9.68 -13.61
C ARG A 539 -17.77 10.95 -13.11
N ILE A 540 -16.86 10.78 -12.16
CA ILE A 540 -16.06 11.91 -11.66
C ILE A 540 -15.06 12.37 -12.74
N ILE A 541 -14.41 11.45 -13.47
CA ILE A 541 -13.50 11.80 -14.58
C ILE A 541 -14.25 12.59 -15.65
N ASP A 542 -15.42 12.14 -16.07
CA ASP A 542 -16.24 12.83 -17.09
C ASP A 542 -16.58 14.25 -16.61
N LYS A 543 -16.93 14.41 -15.33
CA LYS A 543 -17.26 15.72 -14.77
C LYS A 543 -16.03 16.65 -14.66
N LEU A 544 -14.84 16.12 -14.38
CA LEU A 544 -13.59 16.88 -14.43
C LEU A 544 -13.22 17.32 -15.86
N ILE A 545 -13.51 16.49 -16.86
CA ILE A 545 -13.37 16.86 -18.28
C ILE A 545 -14.32 18.01 -18.62
N ASP A 546 -15.60 17.94 -18.18
CA ASP A 546 -16.56 19.03 -18.37
C ASP A 546 -16.08 20.33 -17.71
N ALA A 547 -15.51 20.25 -16.53
CA ALA A 547 -14.94 21.40 -15.81
C ALA A 547 -13.75 22.01 -16.58
N SER A 548 -12.85 21.16 -17.12
CA SER A 548 -11.75 21.63 -17.95
C SER A 548 -12.25 22.34 -19.22
N LYS A 549 -13.25 21.76 -19.90
CA LYS A 549 -13.87 22.39 -21.08
C LYS A 549 -14.54 23.74 -20.76
N ALA A 550 -15.04 23.90 -19.54
CA ALA A 550 -15.59 25.17 -19.08
C ALA A 550 -14.49 26.20 -18.70
N GLY A 551 -13.21 25.83 -18.71
CA GLY A 551 -12.09 26.69 -18.37
C GLY A 551 -11.68 26.66 -16.91
N VAL A 552 -12.22 25.75 -16.10
CA VAL A 552 -11.81 25.59 -14.69
C VAL A 552 -10.39 25.05 -14.61
N LYS A 553 -9.53 25.72 -13.86
CA LYS A 553 -8.17 25.21 -13.57
C LYS A 553 -8.23 24.05 -12.58
N ILE A 554 -7.59 22.94 -12.93
CA ILE A 554 -7.58 21.71 -12.14
C ILE A 554 -6.14 21.23 -11.94
N ASP A 555 -5.68 21.20 -10.67
CA ASP A 555 -4.38 20.64 -10.31
C ASP A 555 -4.57 19.34 -9.54
N MET A 556 -3.90 18.26 -9.96
CA MET A 556 -4.04 16.95 -9.34
C MET A 556 -2.69 16.34 -8.96
N ILE A 557 -2.62 15.79 -7.76
CA ILE A 557 -1.50 15.00 -7.25
C ILE A 557 -1.98 13.55 -7.12
N VAL A 558 -1.69 12.72 -8.13
CA VAL A 558 -2.15 11.32 -8.17
C VAL A 558 -0.96 10.38 -8.13
N ARG A 559 -0.73 9.76 -6.96
CA ARG A 559 0.43 8.90 -6.76
C ARG A 559 0.44 7.67 -7.66
N GLY A 560 -0.68 7.00 -7.82
CA GLY A 560 -0.81 5.67 -8.43
C GLY A 560 -1.53 5.71 -9.77
N ILE A 561 -2.72 5.12 -9.81
CA ILE A 561 -3.52 4.98 -11.02
C ILE A 561 -4.20 6.31 -11.37
N CYS A 562 -3.97 6.82 -12.57
CA CYS A 562 -4.73 7.91 -13.16
C CYS A 562 -5.35 7.42 -14.48
N CYS A 563 -6.67 7.32 -14.55
CA CYS A 563 -7.36 6.93 -15.79
C CYS A 563 -7.79 8.12 -16.64
N LEU A 564 -7.44 9.34 -16.24
CA LEU A 564 -7.65 10.57 -17.00
C LEU A 564 -6.30 10.97 -17.59
N ILE A 565 -6.24 11.31 -18.87
CA ILE A 565 -5.07 11.87 -19.56
C ILE A 565 -5.20 13.40 -19.57
N PRO A 566 -4.28 14.15 -18.91
CA PRO A 566 -4.33 15.60 -18.86
C PRO A 566 -3.78 16.26 -20.12
N GLY A 567 -4.04 17.56 -20.30
CA GLY A 567 -3.38 18.41 -21.33
C GLY A 567 -3.81 18.11 -22.77
N VAL A 568 -4.89 17.39 -23.02
CA VAL A 568 -5.44 17.14 -24.34
C VAL A 568 -6.23 18.36 -24.77
N GLU A 569 -5.83 18.97 -25.91
CA GLU A 569 -6.41 20.18 -26.46
C GLU A 569 -7.95 20.06 -26.66
N GLY A 570 -8.69 21.06 -26.20
CA GLY A 570 -10.14 21.12 -26.27
C GLY A 570 -10.89 20.16 -25.34
N GLU A 571 -10.18 19.33 -24.56
CA GLU A 571 -10.78 18.34 -23.66
C GLU A 571 -10.27 18.49 -22.22
N THR A 572 -8.98 18.26 -21.98
CA THR A 572 -8.37 18.26 -20.64
C THR A 572 -7.19 19.25 -20.54
N GLU A 573 -7.18 20.27 -21.37
CA GLU A 573 -6.08 21.24 -21.45
C GLU A 573 -5.85 22.04 -20.16
N ASN A 574 -6.92 22.23 -19.36
CA ASN A 574 -6.86 22.92 -18.07
C ASN A 574 -6.60 21.98 -16.88
N ILE A 575 -6.33 20.70 -17.15
CA ILE A 575 -5.99 19.69 -16.14
C ILE A 575 -4.48 19.48 -16.13
N HIS A 576 -3.91 19.58 -14.94
CA HIS A 576 -2.50 19.30 -14.67
C HIS A 576 -2.39 18.17 -13.66
N VAL A 577 -1.59 17.15 -13.97
CA VAL A 577 -1.39 15.95 -13.11
C VAL A 577 0.09 15.76 -12.84
N ILE A 578 0.42 15.65 -11.56
CA ILE A 578 1.72 15.17 -11.11
C ILE A 578 1.58 13.92 -10.23
N SER A 579 2.66 13.16 -10.15
CA SER A 579 2.80 12.00 -9.27
C SER A 579 4.09 12.10 -8.49
N VAL A 580 4.02 11.92 -7.18
CA VAL A 580 5.20 11.89 -6.29
C VAL A 580 5.38 10.48 -5.77
N VAL A 581 6.55 9.89 -6.06
CA VAL A 581 7.02 8.62 -5.50
C VAL A 581 8.39 8.90 -4.87
N GLY A 582 8.56 8.57 -3.61
CA GLY A 582 9.78 8.88 -2.88
C GLY A 582 9.94 8.05 -1.62
N ARG A 583 10.63 8.61 -0.64
CA ARG A 583 10.93 7.96 0.64
C ARG A 583 9.70 7.50 1.40
N PHE A 584 8.67 8.35 1.43
CA PHE A 584 7.40 8.07 2.09
C PHE A 584 6.33 7.76 1.07
N LEU A 585 5.41 6.86 1.42
CA LEU A 585 4.27 6.54 0.57
C LEU A 585 3.26 7.69 0.66
N GLU A 586 3.06 8.42 -0.45
CA GLU A 586 2.00 9.42 -0.55
C GLU A 586 0.64 8.75 -0.46
N HIS A 587 -0.08 8.97 0.65
CA HIS A 587 -1.31 8.25 0.95
C HIS A 587 -2.47 9.15 1.34
N SER A 588 -2.22 10.38 1.77
CA SER A 588 -3.26 11.34 2.15
C SER A 588 -4.16 11.73 0.98
N ARG A 589 -5.42 12.08 1.29
CA ARG A 589 -6.38 12.61 0.33
C ARG A 589 -6.82 13.98 0.79
N ILE A 590 -6.79 14.93 -0.15
CA ILE A 590 -7.26 16.31 0.01
C ILE A 590 -8.12 16.63 -1.20
N TYR A 591 -9.31 17.22 -0.97
CA TYR A 591 -10.14 17.77 -2.02
C TYR A 591 -10.36 19.24 -1.75
N ILE A 592 -10.10 20.10 -2.74
CA ILE A 592 -10.22 21.54 -2.67
C ILE A 592 -11.16 21.98 -3.79
N PHE A 593 -12.21 22.72 -3.43
CA PHE A 593 -13.17 23.29 -4.38
C PHE A 593 -13.28 24.80 -4.15
N GLY A 594 -12.88 25.60 -5.12
CA GLY A 594 -12.84 27.06 -5.06
C GLY A 594 -11.49 27.65 -4.62
N ASN A 595 -11.46 28.96 -4.54
CA ASN A 595 -10.28 29.76 -4.15
C ASN A 595 -10.63 30.75 -3.02
N GLY A 596 -9.61 31.20 -2.27
CA GLY A 596 -9.76 32.20 -1.23
C GLY A 596 -10.61 31.75 -0.05
N GLU A 597 -11.33 32.67 0.57
CA GLU A 597 -12.12 32.44 1.80
C GLU A 597 -13.29 31.47 1.59
N GLU A 598 -13.89 31.44 0.39
CA GLU A 598 -14.99 30.52 0.07
C GLU A 598 -14.54 29.11 -0.30
N ALA A 599 -13.26 28.85 -0.37
CA ALA A 599 -12.75 27.55 -0.73
C ALA A 599 -13.13 26.47 0.31
N GLN A 600 -13.61 25.36 -0.19
CA GLN A 600 -14.01 24.22 0.62
C GLN A 600 -12.92 23.17 0.59
N TYR A 601 -12.47 22.74 1.77
CA TYR A 601 -11.43 21.73 1.94
C TYR A 601 -11.99 20.50 2.62
N TYR A 602 -11.64 19.34 2.07
CA TYR A 602 -11.99 18.04 2.64
C TYR A 602 -10.75 17.18 2.76
N ILE A 603 -10.69 16.40 3.84
CA ILE A 603 -9.75 15.28 3.96
C ILE A 603 -10.54 13.98 4.17
N GLY A 604 -10.07 12.86 3.66
CA GLY A 604 -10.83 11.63 3.81
C GLY A 604 -10.09 10.36 3.42
N SER A 605 -10.82 9.25 3.52
CA SER A 605 -10.30 7.93 3.24
C SER A 605 -10.48 7.49 1.78
N ALA A 606 -11.32 8.18 1.00
CA ALA A 606 -11.68 7.78 -0.35
C ALA A 606 -10.67 8.22 -1.41
N ASP A 607 -10.28 7.30 -2.27
CA ASP A 607 -9.80 7.63 -3.62
C ASP A 607 -11.02 7.76 -4.56
N PHE A 608 -10.89 8.49 -5.66
CA PHE A 608 -11.96 8.54 -6.66
C PHE A 608 -11.88 7.31 -7.60
N MET A 609 -12.18 6.17 -7.00
CA MET A 609 -12.32 4.88 -7.67
C MET A 609 -13.73 4.36 -7.49
N THR A 610 -14.31 3.75 -8.51
CA THR A 610 -15.67 3.18 -8.45
C THR A 610 -15.89 2.28 -7.24
N ARG A 611 -14.89 1.46 -6.88
CA ARG A 611 -14.98 0.62 -5.67
C ARG A 611 -15.03 1.43 -4.37
N ASN A 612 -14.39 2.60 -4.28
CA ASN A 612 -14.42 3.46 -3.10
C ASN A 612 -15.73 4.26 -3.04
N THR A 613 -16.20 4.75 -4.18
CA THR A 613 -17.37 5.63 -4.26
C THR A 613 -18.70 4.89 -4.19
N VAL A 614 -18.78 3.60 -4.60
CA VAL A 614 -20.04 2.84 -4.67
C VAL A 614 -20.01 1.42 -4.07
N LYS A 615 -18.84 0.91 -3.62
CA LYS A 615 -18.66 -0.46 -3.08
C LYS A 615 -18.05 -0.49 -1.68
N ARG A 616 -17.81 0.68 -1.07
CA ARG A 616 -17.18 0.81 0.24
C ARG A 616 -17.86 1.88 1.07
N VAL A 617 -17.75 1.74 2.38
CA VAL A 617 -18.01 2.83 3.30
C VAL A 617 -16.70 3.63 3.46
N GLU A 618 -16.71 4.85 2.96
CA GLU A 618 -15.62 5.82 3.04
C GLU A 618 -16.17 7.12 3.63
N VAL A 619 -15.33 7.89 4.30
CA VAL A 619 -15.71 9.17 4.89
C VAL A 619 -14.70 10.23 4.49
N ALA A 620 -15.20 11.40 4.09
CA ALA A 620 -14.42 12.62 4.00
C ALA A 620 -15.09 13.72 4.81
N ALA A 621 -14.29 14.43 5.61
CA ALA A 621 -14.75 15.50 6.48
C ALA A 621 -14.36 16.88 5.93
N PRO A 622 -15.25 17.88 6.01
CA PRO A 622 -14.91 19.25 5.73
C PRO A 622 -13.96 19.80 6.82
N VAL A 623 -13.06 20.67 6.43
CA VAL A 623 -12.16 21.41 7.33
C VAL A 623 -12.68 22.84 7.43
N TYR A 624 -13.24 23.20 8.57
CA TYR A 624 -13.84 24.54 8.76
C TYR A 624 -12.86 25.59 9.27
N SER A 625 -11.84 25.17 10.03
CA SER A 625 -10.82 26.07 10.57
C SER A 625 -9.99 26.73 9.47
N GLU A 626 -10.03 28.05 9.34
CA GLU A 626 -9.24 28.81 8.34
C GLU A 626 -7.74 28.56 8.49
N ARG A 627 -7.26 28.42 9.72
CA ARG A 627 -5.87 28.08 10.01
C ARG A 627 -5.51 26.71 9.42
N LEU A 628 -6.39 25.73 9.54
CA LEU A 628 -6.16 24.37 9.00
C LEU A 628 -6.36 24.31 7.48
N LYS A 629 -7.29 25.09 6.92
CA LYS A 629 -7.43 25.24 5.46
C LYS A 629 -6.13 25.77 4.85
N LYS A 630 -5.58 26.85 5.46
CA LYS A 630 -4.29 27.40 5.02
C LYS A 630 -3.17 26.37 5.10
N ARG A 631 -3.08 25.61 6.19
CA ARG A 631 -2.08 24.53 6.36
C ARG A 631 -2.19 23.46 5.28
N LEU A 632 -3.41 23.08 4.90
CA LEU A 632 -3.65 22.11 3.82
C LEU A 632 -3.29 22.68 2.45
N GLN A 633 -3.58 23.97 2.20
CA GLN A 633 -3.19 24.67 0.97
C GLN A 633 -1.68 24.74 0.85
N ASP A 634 -0.97 25.20 1.89
CA ASP A 634 0.48 25.31 1.91
C ASP A 634 1.13 23.92 1.64
N PHE A 635 0.58 22.83 2.22
CA PHE A 635 1.01 21.46 1.95
C PHE A 635 0.79 21.07 0.48
N PHE A 636 -0.39 21.35 -0.07
CA PHE A 636 -0.75 21.02 -1.44
C PHE A 636 0.13 21.76 -2.46
N ASP A 637 0.35 23.06 -2.25
CA ASP A 637 1.17 23.92 -3.10
C ASP A 637 2.64 23.51 -3.06
N LEU A 638 3.16 23.15 -1.88
CA LEU A 638 4.51 22.63 -1.73
C LEU A 638 4.68 21.33 -2.53
N MET A 639 3.70 20.42 -2.49
CA MET A 639 3.76 19.19 -3.27
C MET A 639 3.68 19.46 -4.78
N LEU A 640 2.85 20.42 -5.23
CA LEU A 640 2.78 20.81 -6.65
C LEU A 640 4.09 21.43 -7.14
N SER A 641 4.85 22.06 -6.27
CA SER A 641 6.14 22.68 -6.58
C SER A 641 7.32 21.68 -6.58
N ASP A 642 7.09 20.42 -6.18
CA ASP A 642 8.16 19.39 -6.15
C ASP A 642 8.74 19.18 -7.56
N ASN A 643 10.05 19.40 -7.69
CA ASN A 643 10.80 19.23 -8.92
C ASN A 643 11.95 18.22 -8.81
N LYS A 644 12.00 17.46 -7.70
CA LYS A 644 12.99 16.40 -7.47
C LYS A 644 12.38 15.01 -7.57
N LYS A 645 11.18 14.83 -7.03
CA LYS A 645 10.48 13.54 -6.97
C LYS A 645 9.24 13.49 -7.84
N ALA A 646 8.67 14.64 -8.18
CA ALA A 646 7.48 14.69 -9.02
C ALA A 646 7.75 14.24 -10.46
N ARG A 647 6.77 13.56 -11.02
CA ARG A 647 6.65 13.21 -12.45
C ARG A 647 5.38 13.85 -12.98
N LYS A 648 5.50 14.62 -14.05
CA LYS A 648 4.35 15.23 -14.75
C LYS A 648 3.82 14.26 -15.80
N GLU A 649 2.50 14.08 -15.84
CA GLU A 649 1.82 13.35 -16.91
C GLU A 649 1.56 14.26 -18.11
N ASP A 650 1.84 13.78 -19.31
CA ASP A 650 1.62 14.50 -20.57
C ASP A 650 0.32 14.09 -21.28
N ALA A 651 -0.02 14.78 -22.37
CA ALA A 651 -1.20 14.51 -23.19
C ALA A 651 -1.20 13.14 -23.91
N LYS A 652 -0.15 12.33 -23.74
CA LYS A 652 -0.07 10.94 -24.21
C LYS A 652 -0.15 9.94 -23.05
N GLY A 653 -0.32 10.45 -21.83
CA GLY A 653 -0.33 9.65 -20.62
C GLY A 653 1.05 9.11 -20.23
N ALA A 654 2.15 9.72 -20.71
CA ALA A 654 3.51 9.39 -20.29
C ALA A 654 3.93 10.28 -19.11
N TYR A 655 4.71 9.70 -18.19
CA TYR A 655 5.25 10.43 -17.05
C TYR A 655 6.71 10.80 -17.29
N SER A 656 7.07 12.05 -17.04
CA SER A 656 8.43 12.58 -17.16
C SER A 656 8.82 13.34 -15.90
N VAL A 657 10.12 13.38 -15.62
CA VAL A 657 10.67 14.18 -14.52
C VAL A 657 10.29 15.64 -14.73
N VAL A 658 9.85 16.32 -13.67
CA VAL A 658 9.64 17.78 -13.70
C VAL A 658 11.02 18.44 -13.78
N GLU A 659 11.22 19.29 -14.79
CA GLU A 659 12.48 20.03 -14.95
C GLU A 659 12.70 20.98 -13.75
N CYS A 660 13.86 20.84 -13.11
CA CYS A 660 14.25 21.73 -12.03
C CYS A 660 14.73 23.08 -12.60
N LYS A 661 13.80 24.03 -12.71
CA LYS A 661 14.09 25.43 -13.06
C LYS A 661 14.19 26.25 -11.78
N GLY A 662 15.38 26.37 -11.19
CA GLY A 662 15.61 27.13 -9.95
C GLY A 662 16.10 26.25 -8.80
N GLN A 663 15.62 26.52 -7.59
CA GLN A 663 15.99 25.73 -6.41
C GLN A 663 15.38 24.32 -6.47
N PRO A 664 16.13 23.28 -6.07
CA PRO A 664 15.61 21.94 -5.97
C PRO A 664 14.64 21.83 -4.80
N ILE A 665 13.41 21.39 -5.08
CA ILE A 665 12.35 21.19 -4.11
C ILE A 665 12.02 19.72 -4.03
N ASN A 666 12.30 19.10 -2.88
CA ASN A 666 11.80 17.79 -2.47
C ASN A 666 10.76 18.01 -1.37
N SER A 667 9.51 17.89 -1.72
CA SER A 667 8.39 18.21 -0.81
C SER A 667 8.43 17.40 0.50
N GLN A 668 8.75 16.10 0.41
CA GLN A 668 8.82 15.22 1.59
C GLN A 668 9.96 15.63 2.55
N GLU A 669 11.09 16.02 2.01
CA GLU A 669 12.24 16.43 2.83
C GLU A 669 12.01 17.81 3.45
N LEU A 670 11.44 18.76 2.71
CA LEU A 670 11.13 20.08 3.23
C LEU A 670 10.08 20.04 4.36
N LEU A 671 9.05 19.20 4.22
CA LEU A 671 8.05 18.98 5.28
C LEU A 671 8.69 18.42 6.56
N TYR A 672 9.70 17.56 6.41
CA TYR A 672 10.44 17.06 7.58
C TYR A 672 11.31 18.16 8.22
N GLN A 673 12.01 18.93 7.43
CA GLN A 673 12.82 20.06 7.93
C GLN A 673 11.93 21.07 8.66
N GLU A 674 10.76 21.36 8.11
CA GLU A 674 9.76 22.22 8.76
C GLU A 674 9.28 21.66 10.10
N ALA A 675 8.98 20.36 10.17
CA ALA A 675 8.58 19.69 11.41
C ALA A 675 9.67 19.77 12.48
N TYR A 676 10.94 19.55 12.12
CA TYR A 676 12.08 19.69 13.02
C TYR A 676 12.24 21.14 13.50
N ALA A 677 12.13 22.13 12.62
CA ALA A 677 12.23 23.53 12.96
C ALA A 677 11.12 23.96 13.94
N LYS A 678 9.88 23.56 13.69
CA LYS A 678 8.74 23.83 14.57
C LYS A 678 8.91 23.19 15.96
N ALA A 679 9.42 21.96 16.02
CA ALA A 679 9.67 21.27 17.28
C ALA A 679 10.79 21.95 18.10
N ALA A 680 11.84 22.44 17.45
CA ALA A 680 12.94 23.17 18.10
C ALA A 680 12.47 24.49 18.71
N VAL A 681 11.67 25.28 17.97
CA VAL A 681 11.09 26.54 18.47
C VAL A 681 10.18 26.29 19.68
N ASN A 682 9.33 25.27 19.64
CA ASN A 682 8.47 24.92 20.76
C ASN A 682 9.28 24.53 22.02
N SER A 683 10.38 23.81 21.86
CA SER A 683 11.25 23.41 22.98
C SER A 683 11.93 24.65 23.62
N SER A 684 12.36 25.61 22.81
CA SER A 684 12.95 26.87 23.29
C SER A 684 11.93 27.73 24.05
N ASN A 685 10.73 27.91 23.51
CA ASN A 685 9.66 28.67 24.16
C ASN A 685 9.21 28.03 25.49
N GLN A 686 9.23 26.69 25.59
CA GLN A 686 8.90 25.96 26.83
C GLN A 686 9.99 26.14 27.89
N LEU A 687 11.26 26.18 27.51
CA LEU A 687 12.37 26.48 28.40
C LEU A 687 12.30 27.90 28.94
N GLU A 688 12.05 28.88 28.08
CA GLU A 688 11.89 30.28 28.48
C GLU A 688 10.70 30.49 29.45
N ALA A 689 9.55 29.85 29.14
CA ALA A 689 8.39 29.90 30.03
C ALA A 689 8.64 29.22 31.40
N ALA A 690 9.39 28.10 31.43
CA ALA A 690 9.75 27.44 32.66
C ALA A 690 10.76 28.25 33.49
N VAL A 691 11.69 28.94 32.84
CA VAL A 691 12.63 29.88 33.52
C VAL A 691 11.87 31.06 34.13
N GLN A 692 10.95 31.70 33.37
CA GLN A 692 10.13 32.78 33.88
C GLN A 692 9.23 32.36 35.06
N GLN A 693 8.64 31.16 35.00
CA GLN A 693 7.85 30.63 36.12
C GLN A 693 8.70 30.34 37.37
N THR A 694 9.96 29.95 37.16
CA THR A 694 10.90 29.72 38.28
C THR A 694 11.38 31.04 38.87
N GLU A 695 11.63 32.04 38.05
CA GLU A 695 11.98 33.38 38.47
C GLU A 695 10.83 34.08 39.26
N ASN A 696 9.58 33.94 38.78
CA ASN A 696 8.40 34.49 39.48
C ASN A 696 8.13 33.79 40.84
N LYS A 697 8.47 32.46 40.97
CA LYS A 697 8.34 31.75 42.25
C LYS A 697 9.46 32.07 43.24
N VAL A 698 10.54 32.68 42.79
CA VAL A 698 11.66 33.13 43.67
C VAL A 698 11.41 34.57 44.17
N ILE A 699 10.49 35.29 43.54
CA ILE A 699 10.14 36.68 43.88
C ILE A 699 8.92 36.72 44.83
N GLU A 700 8.09 35.69 44.93
CA GLU A 700 7.10 35.45 45.98
C GLU A 700 7.72 34.76 47.22
#